data_82398ed68f9deff4810de4bac537f36b
#
_entry.id   82398ed68f9deff4810de4bac537f36b
#
_cell.length_a   1.000
_cell.length_b   1.000
_cell.length_c   1.000
_cell.angle_alpha   90.00
_cell.angle_beta   90.00
_cell.angle_gamma   90.00
#
_symmetry.space_group_name_H-M   'P 1'
#
loop_
_entity.id
_entity.type
_entity.pdbx_description
1 polymer ?
#
loop_
_entity_poly.entity_id
_entity_poly.type
_entity_poly.pdbx_seq_one_letter_code
_entity_poly.pdbx_strand_id
1 'polypeptide(L)'
;MTLQSTLRLLALSCALTPMVALTPAHAQTAPAPDSTLPPLRPPAVPLVTHDPYFSLWSETNKLYSSNTRHWTGRQQKISALARVDGEPMRLMGAEPEEAASLKQTSVVVLPTRTLYTFANDKVQVQLMFVTPTLPDDLAVMARPVTYLTFFVRSLDGKTHDVQLYTDAGGDLTVNDAGAQKVTWERASKGSLTALKMGSVDQPTLARRGDDVRIDWGYLYLAATNVKGLQSVLTSHDNAESVWAKTGSLPKSDDPNTPRTADDNSPVAALAFTVGKVGAEPASRTVMLAYDDEYSVNWMGRRLRPYWRQNGMDAIGLLQTAAKEYPALYMRCAAFDTELMNDLRSVGGEKYARLSALAYRQSFAAQKIVADANGAPLTFSKENFSNGSIGTVDIMYPASPQMILLSPTFLKATMEPILLYSSGPRWPFPFAPHDVGVYPQATGMLYGDGEKIPANGDVSGKMPVEESGNMLLMLGALSKIEGNTKYADRHWPTITKWANFLISKGYDLDNQLSTDDFAGHMAHSVNLSGKSIEAIGAYAEMCKMRGDTAEATRVRGIAEGMAAQWMAAAKDGDHYKLAFDKPGTWSQKYNLVWDKILGINLFPSSVSTTEVAYYKTKMNRYGVPLDSRESYTKLDWTLWSAALTGKKEDIVAFSGPIYDFLNYSPSRVPMTDWYWTIDGTQRGFQARSAIGGVFMPVLNSPAIWSKWAGRGLADEKTLNMNWAPLPPPQVVTEVVPNSSKGGVTWSYTTATPPGDWFAASYDTSAWQTGEGSFGMERTPDPTIRTAWTTPDIWARREFTLTAEQLANPEELELAFSHDDDGEVYLNGIPALTAPGANNSYEQFMISRAALASLKPGRNIMAVHVRDTGGDKYMDAGIVRVK
;
A
#
# COMPACT_ATOMS: atom_id res chain seq x y z
N MET A 1 -26.41 -68.10 -20.55
CA MET A 1 -25.11 -68.06 -19.94
C MET A 1 -24.96 -66.72 -19.22
N THR A 2 -25.04 -66.80 -17.94
CA THR A 2 -25.14 -65.76 -16.90
C THR A 2 -23.81 -65.11 -16.64
N LEU A 3 -23.76 -63.77 -16.55
CA LEU A 3 -22.68 -63.04 -15.88
C LEU A 3 -23.29 -62.16 -14.81
N GLN A 4 -22.96 -62.48 -13.56
CA GLN A 4 -23.33 -61.75 -12.37
C GLN A 4 -22.38 -60.54 -12.20
N SER A 5 -22.94 -59.35 -12.05
CA SER A 5 -22.23 -58.12 -11.69
C SER A 5 -22.27 -57.93 -10.17
N THR A 6 -21.15 -57.97 -9.52
CA THR A 6 -20.98 -57.70 -8.10
C THR A 6 -20.78 -56.19 -7.86
N LEU A 7 -21.78 -55.51 -7.31
CA LEU A 7 -21.65 -54.16 -6.74
C LEU A 7 -20.84 -54.23 -5.43
N ARG A 8 -19.71 -53.58 -5.34
CA ARG A 8 -19.05 -53.26 -4.07
C ARG A 8 -19.45 -51.84 -3.64
N LEU A 9 -20.18 -51.74 -2.55
CA LEU A 9 -20.37 -50.52 -1.79
C LEU A 9 -19.03 -50.09 -1.16
N LEU A 10 -18.51 -48.93 -1.52
CA LEU A 10 -17.49 -48.24 -0.76
C LEU A 10 -18.20 -47.36 0.30
N ALA A 11 -18.09 -47.77 1.55
CA ALA A 11 -18.45 -46.93 2.70
C ALA A 11 -17.36 -45.85 2.86
N LEU A 12 -17.73 -44.58 2.62
CA LEU A 12 -16.90 -43.42 2.96
C LEU A 12 -16.97 -43.26 4.49
N SER A 13 -15.93 -43.68 5.19
CA SER A 13 -15.70 -43.28 6.58
C SER A 13 -15.17 -41.86 6.60
N CYS A 14 -16.01 -40.90 7.02
CA CYS A 14 -15.53 -39.57 7.45
C CYS A 14 -14.62 -39.72 8.67
N ALA A 15 -13.31 -39.80 8.46
CA ALA A 15 -12.35 -39.64 9.51
C ALA A 15 -12.35 -38.18 9.95
N LEU A 16 -12.89 -37.89 11.13
CA LEU A 16 -12.64 -36.67 11.87
C LEU A 16 -11.15 -36.58 12.12
N THR A 17 -10.44 -35.80 11.31
CA THR A 17 -9.05 -35.41 11.61
C THR A 17 -9.06 -34.56 12.87
N PRO A 18 -8.30 -34.91 13.92
CA PRO A 18 -8.21 -34.05 15.09
C PRO A 18 -7.54 -32.74 14.69
N MET A 19 -8.13 -31.64 15.14
CA MET A 19 -7.57 -30.30 15.08
C MET A 19 -6.19 -30.35 15.75
N VAL A 20 -5.13 -30.28 14.95
CA VAL A 20 -3.76 -30.19 15.45
C VAL A 20 -3.63 -28.83 16.14
N ALA A 21 -3.67 -28.82 17.46
CA ALA A 21 -3.24 -27.67 18.23
C ALA A 21 -1.79 -27.39 17.85
N LEU A 22 -1.49 -26.12 17.52
CA LEU A 22 -0.11 -25.68 17.31
C LEU A 22 0.70 -26.04 18.55
N THR A 23 1.54 -27.03 18.44
CA THR A 23 2.38 -27.46 19.57
C THR A 23 3.50 -26.45 19.76
N PRO A 24 3.87 -26.12 20.99
CA PRO A 24 4.85 -25.11 21.36
C PRO A 24 6.26 -25.30 20.75
N ALA A 25 6.60 -26.52 20.35
CA ALA A 25 7.89 -26.82 19.73
C ALA A 25 8.16 -26.03 18.43
N HIS A 26 7.12 -25.51 17.77
CA HIS A 26 7.26 -24.77 16.51
C HIS A 26 7.47 -23.26 16.72
N ALA A 27 7.32 -22.74 17.93
CA ALA A 27 7.59 -21.32 18.22
C ALA A 27 9.11 -21.00 18.27
N GLN A 28 9.96 -21.99 18.27
CA GLN A 28 11.40 -21.85 18.54
C GLN A 28 12.30 -21.72 17.32
N THR A 29 11.84 -21.79 16.09
CA THR A 29 12.71 -21.76 14.91
C THR A 29 12.75 -20.43 14.18
N ALA A 30 12.89 -19.32 14.89
CA ALA A 30 13.63 -18.22 14.30
C ALA A 30 15.11 -18.66 14.20
N PRO A 31 15.81 -18.49 13.05
CA PRO A 31 17.22 -18.79 12.97
C PRO A 31 17.93 -18.04 14.11
N ALA A 32 18.78 -18.75 14.86
CA ALA A 32 19.52 -18.12 15.95
C ALA A 32 20.28 -16.91 15.40
N PRO A 33 20.01 -15.68 15.90
CA PRO A 33 20.75 -14.52 15.43
C PRO A 33 22.24 -14.76 15.70
N ASP A 34 23.09 -14.27 14.79
CA ASP A 34 24.52 -14.21 15.06
C ASP A 34 24.69 -13.47 16.39
N SER A 35 25.10 -14.18 17.42
CA SER A 35 25.19 -13.68 18.80
C SER A 35 26.23 -12.56 18.97
N THR A 36 27.04 -12.31 17.95
CA THR A 36 28.10 -11.28 17.94
C THR A 36 27.61 -9.92 17.47
N LEU A 37 26.45 -9.83 16.80
CA LEU A 37 25.89 -8.57 16.34
C LEU A 37 24.82 -8.05 17.33
N PRO A 38 24.82 -6.74 17.63
CA PRO A 38 23.72 -6.15 18.38
C PRO A 38 22.39 -6.43 17.65
N PRO A 39 21.28 -6.64 18.40
CA PRO A 39 19.98 -6.83 17.80
C PRO A 39 19.60 -5.60 16.96
N LEU A 40 18.92 -5.84 15.81
CA LEU A 40 18.37 -4.74 15.04
C LEU A 40 17.31 -4.01 15.86
N ARG A 41 17.49 -2.71 15.99
CA ARG A 41 16.48 -1.78 16.47
C ARG A 41 15.83 -1.08 15.28
N PRO A 42 14.74 -1.58 14.71
CA PRO A 42 14.11 -0.92 13.57
C PRO A 42 13.70 0.52 13.93
N PRO A 43 13.77 1.47 12.99
CA PRO A 43 13.25 2.83 13.20
C PRO A 43 11.77 2.80 13.60
N ALA A 44 10.95 2.04 12.88
CA ALA A 44 9.63 1.58 13.31
C ALA A 44 9.49 0.08 13.05
N VAL A 45 8.70 -0.62 13.86
CA VAL A 45 8.49 -2.07 13.76
C VAL A 45 7.16 -2.34 13.06
N PRO A 46 7.16 -3.10 11.93
CA PRO A 46 5.93 -3.46 11.23
C PRO A 46 5.12 -4.49 12.04
N LEU A 47 3.85 -4.22 12.26
CA LEU A 47 2.90 -5.10 12.96
C LEU A 47 1.88 -5.69 12.00
N VAL A 48 1.14 -4.82 11.28
CA VAL A 48 0.19 -5.15 10.24
C VAL A 48 0.66 -4.48 8.96
N THR A 49 0.83 -5.23 7.87
CA THR A 49 1.47 -4.71 6.65
C THR A 49 0.83 -5.33 5.40
N HIS A 50 -0.41 -4.92 5.10
CA HIS A 50 -1.16 -5.45 3.95
C HIS A 50 -1.13 -4.55 2.72
N ASP A 51 -1.52 -3.30 2.91
CA ASP A 51 -1.65 -2.31 1.84
C ASP A 51 -1.53 -0.88 2.42
N PRO A 52 -1.56 0.18 1.60
CA PRO A 52 -1.39 1.56 2.08
C PRO A 52 -2.38 2.00 3.15
N TYR A 53 -3.54 1.37 3.26
CA TYR A 53 -4.58 1.71 4.24
C TYR A 53 -4.58 0.81 5.48
N PHE A 54 -4.19 -0.46 5.34
CA PHE A 54 -4.12 -1.40 6.47
C PHE A 54 -2.66 -1.67 6.83
N SER A 55 -2.04 -0.69 7.50
CA SER A 55 -0.60 -0.61 7.74
C SER A 55 -0.30 0.01 9.11
N LEU A 56 -0.03 -0.85 10.12
CA LEU A 56 0.21 -0.45 11.51
C LEU A 56 1.64 -0.73 11.95
N TRP A 57 2.19 0.23 12.70
CA TRP A 57 3.59 0.25 13.12
C TRP A 57 3.74 0.61 14.59
N SER A 58 4.84 0.15 15.21
CA SER A 58 5.31 0.63 16.50
C SER A 58 6.55 1.49 16.30
N GLU A 59 6.47 2.75 16.69
CA GLU A 59 7.52 3.76 16.51
C GLU A 59 8.44 3.90 17.74
N THR A 60 8.26 3.07 18.76
CA THR A 60 9.02 3.14 20.02
C THR A 60 9.91 1.93 20.23
N ASN A 61 10.89 2.07 21.15
CA ASN A 61 11.80 0.97 21.47
C ASN A 61 11.11 -0.17 22.22
N LYS A 62 10.03 0.12 22.91
CA LYS A 62 9.23 -0.85 23.66
C LYS A 62 7.79 -0.76 23.16
N LEU A 63 7.20 -1.89 22.84
CA LEU A 63 5.86 -1.96 22.25
C LEU A 63 4.77 -1.34 23.16
N TYR A 64 5.01 -1.30 24.45
CA TYR A 64 4.12 -0.71 25.47
C TYR A 64 4.39 0.77 25.80
N SER A 65 5.31 1.44 25.10
CA SER A 65 5.68 2.84 25.42
C SER A 65 4.82 3.88 24.69
N SER A 66 4.09 3.49 23.66
CA SER A 66 3.10 4.33 22.97
C SER A 66 2.06 3.46 22.29
N ASN A 67 0.96 4.08 21.86
CA ASN A 67 -0.01 3.44 21.00
C ASN A 67 0.56 3.21 19.58
N THR A 68 0.00 2.24 18.89
CA THR A 68 0.35 1.93 17.51
C THR A 68 -0.12 3.03 16.56
N ARG A 69 0.55 3.16 15.40
CA ARG A 69 0.28 4.21 14.43
C ARG A 69 0.19 3.65 13.01
N HIS A 70 -0.60 4.33 12.21
CA HIS A 70 -0.54 4.20 10.76
C HIS A 70 0.79 4.78 10.24
N TRP A 71 1.24 4.39 9.04
CA TRP A 71 2.47 4.92 8.44
C TRP A 71 2.46 6.45 8.26
N THR A 72 1.29 7.09 8.23
CA THR A 72 1.12 8.56 8.20
C THR A 72 1.45 9.23 9.54
N GLY A 73 1.74 8.45 10.60
CA GLY A 73 1.97 8.94 11.96
C GLY A 73 0.69 9.13 12.79
N ARG A 74 -0.50 9.02 12.20
CA ARG A 74 -1.77 9.09 12.93
C ARG A 74 -1.96 7.84 13.79
N GLN A 75 -2.50 8.05 15.00
CA GLN A 75 -2.81 6.96 15.89
C GLN A 75 -3.86 6.03 15.28
N GLN A 76 -3.61 4.74 15.37
CA GLN A 76 -4.55 3.65 15.11
C GLN A 76 -4.26 2.55 16.12
N LYS A 77 -5.11 2.49 17.16
CA LYS A 77 -4.86 1.70 18.37
C LYS A 77 -5.10 0.21 18.15
N ILE A 78 -4.11 -0.59 18.53
CA ILE A 78 -4.29 -1.98 18.95
C ILE A 78 -3.58 -2.17 20.28
N SER A 79 -4.19 -2.87 21.24
CA SER A 79 -3.64 -3.10 22.57
C SER A 79 -3.52 -4.58 22.89
N ALA A 80 -2.60 -4.92 23.80
CA ALA A 80 -2.46 -6.27 24.30
C ALA A 80 -1.96 -6.28 25.75
N LEU A 81 -2.64 -7.06 26.61
CA LEU A 81 -2.28 -7.27 28.01
C LEU A 81 -2.24 -8.76 28.34
N ALA A 82 -1.47 -9.09 29.37
CA ALA A 82 -1.51 -10.36 30.05
C ALA A 82 -1.85 -10.14 31.53
N ARG A 83 -2.60 -11.05 32.12
CA ARG A 83 -2.88 -11.06 33.55
C ARG A 83 -2.41 -12.39 34.13
N VAL A 84 -1.47 -12.34 35.06
CA VAL A 84 -0.81 -13.52 35.65
C VAL A 84 -1.02 -13.51 37.13
N ASP A 85 -1.61 -14.55 37.68
CA ASP A 85 -1.97 -14.70 39.10
C ASP A 85 -2.76 -13.50 39.64
N GLY A 86 -3.58 -12.89 38.79
CA GLY A 86 -4.38 -11.72 39.15
C GLY A 86 -3.73 -10.35 38.88
N GLU A 87 -2.45 -10.29 38.52
CA GLU A 87 -1.72 -9.05 38.24
C GLU A 87 -1.74 -8.70 36.75
N PRO A 88 -2.30 -7.55 36.34
CA PRO A 88 -2.31 -7.11 34.95
C PRO A 88 -0.95 -6.57 34.52
N MET A 89 -0.55 -6.87 33.27
CA MET A 89 0.71 -6.40 32.70
C MET A 89 0.50 -5.99 31.23
N ARG A 90 0.94 -4.79 30.88
CA ARG A 90 0.92 -4.30 29.49
C ARG A 90 2.00 -5.00 28.66
N LEU A 91 1.61 -5.39 27.44
CA LEU A 91 2.50 -5.92 26.41
C LEU A 91 2.58 -4.93 25.23
N MET A 92 1.45 -4.34 24.81
CA MET A 92 1.30 -3.41 23.69
C MET A 92 0.29 -2.32 24.05
N GLY A 93 0.59 -1.07 23.67
CA GLY A 93 -0.22 0.09 24.03
C GLY A 93 0.27 0.80 25.29
N ALA A 94 -0.03 2.09 25.40
CA ALA A 94 0.39 2.93 26.53
C ALA A 94 -0.52 2.80 27.75
N GLU A 95 -1.70 2.25 27.57
CA GLU A 95 -2.77 2.20 28.56
C GLU A 95 -3.05 0.74 29.01
N PRO A 96 -3.70 0.49 30.17
CA PRO A 96 -3.97 1.48 31.21
C PRO A 96 -2.67 1.82 31.95
N GLU A 97 -2.46 3.10 32.29
CA GLU A 97 -1.20 3.57 32.89
C GLU A 97 -0.91 2.93 34.25
N GLU A 98 -1.95 2.59 35.02
CA GLU A 98 -1.84 1.95 36.31
C GLU A 98 -1.36 0.48 36.27
N ALA A 99 -1.47 -0.19 35.10
CA ALA A 99 -0.93 -1.53 34.94
C ALA A 99 0.58 -1.46 34.64
N ALA A 100 1.37 -2.25 35.34
CA ALA A 100 2.79 -2.37 35.06
C ALA A 100 3.02 -2.95 33.65
N SER A 101 4.13 -2.62 33.02
CA SER A 101 4.50 -3.28 31.76
C SER A 101 5.34 -4.53 32.03
N LEU A 102 5.08 -5.62 31.31
CA LEU A 102 5.98 -6.78 31.32
C LEU A 102 7.24 -6.42 30.50
N LYS A 103 8.43 -6.64 31.10
CA LYS A 103 9.70 -6.23 30.47
C LYS A 103 9.89 -6.88 29.09
N GLN A 104 9.92 -6.08 28.05
CA GLN A 104 10.29 -6.54 26.69
C GLN A 104 11.77 -6.90 26.64
N THR A 105 12.10 -8.14 26.30
CA THR A 105 13.47 -8.67 26.24
C THR A 105 14.01 -8.70 24.82
N SER A 106 13.15 -8.89 23.79
CA SER A 106 13.57 -8.87 22.39
C SER A 106 12.45 -8.47 21.43
N VAL A 107 12.85 -8.04 20.24
CA VAL A 107 12.03 -7.95 19.03
C VAL A 107 12.80 -8.52 17.85
N VAL A 108 12.12 -9.30 17.02
CA VAL A 108 12.69 -9.87 15.80
C VAL A 108 11.72 -9.59 14.64
N VAL A 109 12.22 -8.97 13.57
CA VAL A 109 11.47 -8.75 12.33
C VAL A 109 11.96 -9.72 11.28
N LEU A 110 11.03 -10.48 10.73
CA LEU A 110 11.22 -11.46 9.64
C LEU A 110 10.32 -11.06 8.45
N PRO A 111 10.54 -11.60 7.26
CA PRO A 111 9.76 -11.23 6.08
C PRO A 111 8.24 -11.34 6.24
N THR A 112 7.73 -12.36 6.93
CA THR A 112 6.28 -12.54 7.15
C THR A 112 5.84 -12.40 8.61
N ARG A 113 6.80 -12.26 9.55
CA ARG A 113 6.51 -12.30 11.00
C ARG A 113 7.24 -11.21 11.76
N THR A 114 6.60 -10.72 12.84
CA THR A 114 7.23 -9.91 13.88
C THR A 114 7.02 -10.58 15.24
N LEU A 115 8.09 -10.81 15.99
CA LEU A 115 8.05 -11.51 17.27
C LEU A 115 8.56 -10.58 18.36
N TYR A 116 7.75 -10.32 19.37
CA TYR A 116 8.14 -9.68 20.62
C TYR A 116 8.21 -10.71 21.73
N THR A 117 9.23 -10.62 22.57
CA THR A 117 9.35 -11.45 23.78
C THR A 117 9.37 -10.56 25.01
N PHE A 118 8.55 -10.92 25.96
CA PHE A 118 8.45 -10.26 27.27
C PHE A 118 8.67 -11.29 28.36
N ALA A 119 9.30 -10.92 29.47
CA ALA A 119 9.53 -11.83 30.59
C ALA A 119 9.70 -11.09 31.89
N ASN A 120 9.33 -11.78 32.98
CA ASN A 120 9.74 -11.54 34.37
C ASN A 120 10.25 -12.86 34.97
N ASP A 121 10.41 -12.92 36.27
CA ASP A 121 10.92 -14.12 36.97
C ASP A 121 9.93 -15.30 36.92
N LYS A 122 8.62 -15.05 36.69
CA LYS A 122 7.56 -16.06 36.68
C LYS A 122 7.22 -16.59 35.29
N VAL A 123 7.05 -15.71 34.34
CA VAL A 123 6.51 -16.07 33.01
C VAL A 123 7.26 -15.41 31.87
N GLN A 124 7.22 -16.08 30.73
CA GLN A 124 7.53 -15.51 29.42
C GLN A 124 6.26 -15.43 28.59
N VAL A 125 6.04 -14.27 27.98
CA VAL A 125 4.99 -14.04 26.98
C VAL A 125 5.66 -13.68 25.66
N GLN A 126 5.33 -14.41 24.59
CA GLN A 126 5.63 -14.01 23.23
C GLN A 126 4.38 -13.48 22.55
N LEU A 127 4.52 -12.35 21.85
CA LEU A 127 3.49 -11.78 21.00
C LEU A 127 3.99 -11.82 19.56
N MET A 128 3.31 -12.59 18.71
CA MET A 128 3.73 -12.81 17.32
C MET A 128 2.66 -12.31 16.38
N PHE A 129 3.06 -11.42 15.48
CA PHE A 129 2.27 -10.97 14.33
C PHE A 129 2.68 -11.76 13.10
N VAL A 130 1.73 -12.33 12.38
CA VAL A 130 1.94 -13.05 11.13
C VAL A 130 1.05 -12.43 10.07
N THR A 131 1.67 -11.80 9.07
CA THR A 131 1.03 -11.36 7.83
C THR A 131 1.54 -12.26 6.71
N PRO A 132 0.72 -13.18 6.17
CA PRO A 132 1.17 -14.17 5.19
C PRO A 132 1.42 -13.56 3.81
N THR A 133 2.41 -12.66 3.72
CA THR A 133 2.87 -12.07 2.47
C THR A 133 3.75 -13.09 1.75
N LEU A 134 3.12 -14.01 1.01
CA LEU A 134 3.79 -15.09 0.29
C LEU A 134 3.72 -14.80 -1.22
N PRO A 135 4.82 -14.34 -1.86
CA PRO A 135 4.81 -13.88 -3.24
C PRO A 135 4.68 -15.02 -4.27
N ASP A 136 4.76 -16.27 -3.82
CA ASP A 136 4.46 -17.49 -4.56
C ASP A 136 3.03 -18.00 -4.36
N ASP A 137 2.14 -17.15 -3.81
CA ASP A 137 0.71 -17.43 -3.59
C ASP A 137 -0.07 -16.10 -3.49
N LEU A 138 -0.35 -15.48 -4.65
CA LEU A 138 -1.03 -14.18 -4.72
C LEU A 138 -2.44 -14.22 -4.10
N ALA A 139 -3.11 -15.36 -4.14
CA ALA A 139 -4.43 -15.51 -3.54
C ALA A 139 -4.39 -15.40 -2.01
N VAL A 140 -3.35 -15.92 -1.38
CA VAL A 140 -3.10 -15.76 0.07
C VAL A 140 -2.58 -14.36 0.37
N MET A 141 -1.62 -13.86 -0.41
CA MET A 141 -0.99 -12.56 -0.22
C MET A 141 -2.02 -11.42 -0.28
N ALA A 142 -3.06 -11.56 -1.10
CA ALA A 142 -4.13 -10.55 -1.23
C ALA A 142 -5.09 -10.49 -0.04
N ARG A 143 -5.04 -11.46 0.89
CA ARG A 143 -5.98 -11.52 2.04
C ARG A 143 -5.55 -10.54 3.13
N PRO A 144 -6.37 -9.54 3.48
CA PRO A 144 -6.04 -8.53 4.49
C PRO A 144 -6.27 -9.08 5.91
N VAL A 145 -5.55 -10.13 6.29
CA VAL A 145 -5.66 -10.81 7.60
C VAL A 145 -4.29 -10.95 8.24
N THR A 146 -4.08 -10.29 9.36
CA THR A 146 -2.93 -10.49 10.24
C THR A 146 -3.34 -11.32 11.45
N TYR A 147 -2.55 -12.33 11.77
CA TYR A 147 -2.75 -13.17 12.95
C TYR A 147 -1.87 -12.65 14.08
N LEU A 148 -2.49 -12.40 15.24
CA LEU A 148 -1.83 -12.05 16.49
C LEU A 148 -1.90 -13.26 17.42
N THR A 149 -0.75 -13.88 17.69
CA THR A 149 -0.68 -15.08 18.52
C THR A 149 0.11 -14.79 19.79
N PHE A 150 -0.50 -15.06 20.93
CA PHE A 150 0.13 -15.10 22.23
C PHE A 150 0.65 -16.50 22.52
N PHE A 151 1.90 -16.60 23.00
CA PHE A 151 2.46 -17.80 23.59
C PHE A 151 2.89 -17.45 25.00
N VAL A 152 2.45 -18.23 25.98
CA VAL A 152 2.75 -18.01 27.39
C VAL A 152 3.27 -19.29 28.03
N ARG A 153 4.37 -19.20 28.77
CA ARG A 153 4.93 -20.31 29.55
C ARG A 153 5.47 -19.84 30.89
N SER A 154 5.50 -20.74 31.85
CA SER A 154 6.19 -20.51 33.14
C SER A 154 7.70 -20.60 32.96
N LEU A 155 8.44 -19.81 33.78
CA LEU A 155 9.90 -19.81 33.86
C LEU A 155 10.41 -20.30 35.22
N ASP A 156 9.58 -20.27 36.29
CA ASP A 156 9.96 -20.65 37.67
C ASP A 156 9.61 -22.10 38.05
N GLY A 157 9.10 -22.88 37.11
CA GLY A 157 8.70 -24.27 37.30
C GLY A 157 7.35 -24.47 38.00
N LYS A 158 6.65 -23.35 38.37
CA LYS A 158 5.30 -23.41 38.95
C LYS A 158 4.24 -23.24 37.86
N THR A 159 3.00 -23.49 38.23
CA THR A 159 1.87 -23.16 37.34
C THR A 159 1.27 -21.82 37.72
N HIS A 160 0.97 -20.97 36.72
CA HIS A 160 0.38 -19.64 36.88
C HIS A 160 -1.00 -19.58 36.25
N ASP A 161 -1.94 -18.85 36.86
CA ASP A 161 -3.20 -18.49 36.27
C ASP A 161 -3.00 -17.37 35.25
N VAL A 162 -3.36 -17.63 33.99
CA VAL A 162 -3.13 -16.72 32.89
C VAL A 162 -4.41 -16.31 32.20
N GLN A 163 -4.58 -15.01 31.99
CA GLN A 163 -5.60 -14.42 31.13
C GLN A 163 -4.90 -13.50 30.14
N LEU A 164 -5.48 -13.37 28.95
CA LEU A 164 -4.95 -12.55 27.86
C LEU A 164 -6.05 -11.63 27.33
N TYR A 165 -5.66 -10.43 26.91
CA TYR A 165 -6.55 -9.41 26.36
C TYR A 165 -5.93 -8.80 25.10
N THR A 166 -6.77 -8.44 24.14
CA THR A 166 -6.42 -7.60 23.00
C THR A 166 -7.65 -6.87 22.49
N ASP A 167 -7.43 -5.66 21.97
CA ASP A 167 -8.46 -4.87 21.30
C ASP A 167 -7.94 -4.21 20.04
N ALA A 168 -8.86 -3.65 19.27
CA ALA A 168 -8.61 -2.79 18.11
C ALA A 168 -9.61 -1.62 18.12
N GLY A 169 -9.08 -0.42 17.93
CA GLY A 169 -9.83 0.82 18.00
C GLY A 169 -10.62 1.16 16.74
N GLY A 170 -11.70 1.91 16.92
CA GLY A 170 -12.49 2.46 15.81
C GLY A 170 -11.73 3.49 14.96
N ASP A 171 -10.66 4.06 15.50
CA ASP A 171 -9.73 4.95 14.79
C ASP A 171 -9.04 4.29 13.57
N LEU A 172 -9.06 2.94 13.49
CA LEU A 172 -8.63 2.21 12.30
C LEU A 172 -9.58 2.32 11.09
N THR A 173 -10.79 2.85 11.30
CA THR A 173 -11.86 2.87 10.28
C THR A 173 -12.24 4.27 9.81
N VAL A 174 -11.47 5.28 10.21
CA VAL A 174 -11.72 6.69 9.90
C VAL A 174 -10.46 7.42 9.47
N ASN A 175 -10.62 8.44 8.65
CA ASN A 175 -9.53 9.35 8.31
C ASN A 175 -9.23 10.35 9.42
N ASP A 176 -10.29 10.85 10.07
CA ASP A 176 -10.22 11.80 11.19
C ASP A 176 -11.06 11.29 12.36
N ALA A 177 -10.38 10.90 13.44
CA ALA A 177 -11.02 10.33 14.63
C ALA A 177 -11.90 11.34 15.39
N GLY A 178 -11.56 12.63 15.33
CA GLY A 178 -12.32 13.68 15.99
C GLY A 178 -13.60 14.10 15.27
N ALA A 179 -13.66 13.88 13.96
CA ALA A 179 -14.78 14.31 13.12
C ALA A 179 -15.73 13.15 12.74
N GLN A 180 -15.18 11.98 12.44
CA GLN A 180 -15.96 10.88 11.87
C GLN A 180 -16.49 9.92 12.93
N LYS A 181 -17.75 9.51 12.77
CA LYS A 181 -18.43 8.58 13.66
C LYS A 181 -18.21 7.13 13.23
N VAL A 182 -18.09 6.25 14.22
CA VAL A 182 -17.95 4.81 14.07
C VAL A 182 -19.18 4.11 14.59
N THR A 183 -19.60 3.08 13.87
CA THR A 183 -20.61 2.12 14.28
C THR A 183 -20.02 0.73 14.40
N TRP A 184 -20.67 -0.16 15.17
CA TRP A 184 -20.21 -1.51 15.39
C TRP A 184 -21.34 -2.52 15.53
N GLU A 185 -21.03 -3.78 15.21
CA GLU A 185 -21.95 -4.89 15.33
C GLU A 185 -21.23 -6.24 15.51
N ARG A 186 -21.93 -7.24 16.00
CA ARG A 186 -21.44 -8.61 16.05
C ARG A 186 -21.68 -9.29 14.71
N ALA A 187 -20.61 -9.85 14.12
CA ALA A 187 -20.63 -10.58 12.86
C ALA A 187 -20.27 -12.07 13.06
N SER A 188 -20.46 -12.60 14.27
CA SER A 188 -20.11 -13.98 14.63
C SER A 188 -20.91 -15.02 13.85
N LYS A 189 -20.27 -16.14 13.43
CA LYS A 189 -20.93 -17.21 12.67
C LYS A 189 -20.30 -18.57 13.00
N GLY A 190 -21.12 -19.51 13.44
CA GLY A 190 -20.66 -20.87 13.77
C GLY A 190 -19.62 -20.88 14.90
N SER A 191 -18.45 -21.44 14.64
CA SER A 191 -17.34 -21.48 15.59
C SER A 191 -16.46 -20.22 15.59
N LEU A 192 -16.87 -19.16 14.91
CA LEU A 192 -16.15 -17.91 14.81
C LEU A 192 -16.87 -16.82 15.62
N THR A 193 -16.18 -16.22 16.58
CA THR A 193 -16.53 -14.92 17.17
C THR A 193 -15.87 -13.85 16.34
N ALA A 194 -16.66 -12.91 15.80
CA ALA A 194 -16.17 -11.76 15.04
C ALA A 194 -16.91 -10.49 15.46
N LEU A 195 -16.13 -9.45 15.71
CA LEU A 195 -16.58 -8.10 16.02
C LEU A 195 -16.26 -7.22 14.83
N LYS A 196 -17.22 -6.42 14.37
CA LYS A 196 -17.13 -5.57 13.17
C LYS A 196 -17.30 -4.11 13.55
N MET A 197 -16.46 -3.25 13.00
CA MET A 197 -16.53 -1.78 13.16
C MET A 197 -16.32 -1.09 11.80
N GLY A 198 -16.91 0.09 11.62
CA GLY A 198 -16.72 0.91 10.43
C GLY A 198 -17.24 2.33 10.61
N SER A 199 -16.82 3.24 9.73
CA SER A 199 -17.41 4.59 9.70
C SER A 199 -18.89 4.54 9.36
N VAL A 200 -19.64 5.52 9.84
CA VAL A 200 -21.06 5.64 9.51
C VAL A 200 -21.26 6.07 8.05
N ASP A 201 -20.43 7.00 7.59
CA ASP A 201 -20.61 7.69 6.32
C ASP A 201 -20.26 6.80 5.12
N GLN A 202 -19.31 5.86 5.30
CA GLN A 202 -18.86 4.94 4.26
C GLN A 202 -18.57 5.62 2.90
N PRO A 203 -17.72 6.69 2.86
CA PRO A 203 -17.45 7.46 1.63
C PRO A 203 -16.52 6.67 0.69
N THR A 204 -17.04 5.60 0.12
CA THR A 204 -16.29 4.61 -0.66
C THR A 204 -15.51 5.26 -1.80
N LEU A 205 -14.17 5.14 -1.77
CA LEU A 205 -13.25 5.70 -2.75
C LEU A 205 -13.33 7.24 -2.92
N ALA A 206 -14.03 7.98 -2.05
CA ALA A 206 -14.23 9.40 -2.23
C ALA A 206 -12.97 10.23 -1.89
N ARG A 207 -12.21 9.79 -0.87
CA ARG A 207 -11.02 10.50 -0.41
C ARG A 207 -9.78 10.04 -1.17
N ARG A 208 -8.97 11.00 -1.64
CA ARG A 208 -7.70 10.73 -2.35
C ARG A 208 -6.57 11.62 -1.81
N GLY A 209 -5.33 11.25 -2.05
CA GLY A 209 -4.16 12.03 -1.67
C GLY A 209 -3.12 11.25 -0.86
N ASP A 210 -2.15 11.96 -0.32
CA ASP A 210 -1.02 11.35 0.40
C ASP A 210 -1.36 11.03 1.86
N ASP A 211 -1.67 12.04 2.68
CA ASP A 211 -2.01 11.88 4.11
C ASP A 211 -3.46 11.41 4.31
N VAL A 212 -3.80 10.25 3.74
CA VAL A 212 -5.15 9.68 3.79
C VAL A 212 -5.14 8.30 4.42
N ARG A 213 -6.12 8.06 5.31
CA ARG A 213 -6.46 6.76 5.90
C ARG A 213 -7.82 6.34 5.37
N ILE A 214 -8.05 5.03 5.36
CA ILE A 214 -9.34 4.51 4.91
C ILE A 214 -10.48 4.93 5.86
N ASP A 215 -11.59 5.36 5.29
CA ASP A 215 -12.79 5.75 6.04
C ASP A 215 -14.08 5.10 5.49
N TRP A 216 -13.92 4.03 4.73
CA TRP A 216 -14.98 3.12 4.27
C TRP A 216 -14.58 1.67 4.50
N GLY A 217 -15.51 0.74 4.33
CA GLY A 217 -15.30 -0.66 4.64
C GLY A 217 -15.33 -0.94 6.14
N TYR A 218 -14.80 -2.11 6.54
CA TYR A 218 -15.00 -2.60 7.89
C TYR A 218 -13.78 -3.31 8.45
N LEU A 219 -13.43 -2.95 9.68
CA LEU A 219 -12.49 -3.65 10.53
C LEU A 219 -13.17 -4.85 11.18
N TYR A 220 -12.45 -5.96 11.28
CA TYR A 220 -12.86 -7.16 12.00
C TYR A 220 -11.79 -7.58 13.00
N LEU A 221 -12.20 -7.81 14.25
CA LEU A 221 -11.42 -8.50 15.26
C LEU A 221 -12.10 -9.84 15.53
N ALA A 222 -11.41 -10.96 15.29
CA ALA A 222 -12.04 -12.28 15.32
C ALA A 222 -11.15 -13.35 15.95
N ALA A 223 -11.80 -14.36 16.54
CA ALA A 223 -11.12 -15.56 17.03
C ALA A 223 -12.03 -16.79 16.87
N THR A 224 -11.41 -17.96 16.77
CA THR A 224 -12.14 -19.23 16.89
C THR A 224 -12.64 -19.42 18.33
N ASN A 225 -13.88 -19.85 18.47
CA ASN A 225 -14.49 -20.08 19.76
C ASN A 225 -13.73 -21.16 20.54
N VAL A 226 -13.23 -20.79 21.69
CA VAL A 226 -12.57 -21.68 22.66
C VAL A 226 -13.11 -21.42 24.05
N LYS A 227 -13.01 -22.40 24.94
CA LYS A 227 -13.44 -22.24 26.31
C LYS A 227 -12.68 -21.06 26.95
N GLY A 228 -13.40 -20.14 27.60
CA GLY A 228 -12.86 -18.95 28.25
C GLY A 228 -12.67 -17.74 27.34
N LEU A 229 -13.10 -17.79 26.06
CA LEU A 229 -13.19 -16.62 25.19
C LEU A 229 -14.33 -15.69 25.65
N GLN A 230 -14.03 -14.40 25.79
CA GLN A 230 -14.98 -13.31 26.01
C GLN A 230 -14.80 -12.28 24.90
N SER A 231 -15.86 -11.56 24.58
CA SER A 231 -15.83 -10.51 23.56
C SER A 231 -16.80 -9.39 23.89
N VAL A 232 -16.45 -8.16 23.55
CA VAL A 232 -17.29 -6.97 23.76
C VAL A 232 -16.98 -5.89 22.73
N LEU A 233 -18.00 -5.11 22.39
CA LEU A 233 -17.92 -3.86 21.64
C LEU A 233 -18.29 -2.72 22.61
N THR A 234 -17.33 -1.88 22.99
CA THR A 234 -17.53 -0.84 24.03
C THR A 234 -16.45 0.24 23.93
N SER A 235 -16.40 1.14 24.90
CA SER A 235 -15.28 2.07 25.02
C SER A 235 -14.01 1.40 25.49
N HIS A 236 -12.86 2.00 25.16
CA HIS A 236 -11.54 1.54 25.59
C HIS A 236 -11.45 1.39 27.11
N ASP A 237 -11.88 2.41 27.86
CA ASP A 237 -11.83 2.36 29.33
C ASP A 237 -12.69 1.23 29.91
N ASN A 238 -13.89 1.02 29.36
CA ASN A 238 -14.76 -0.07 29.82
C ASN A 238 -14.23 -1.45 29.44
N ALA A 239 -13.49 -1.60 28.35
CA ALA A 239 -12.88 -2.86 27.99
C ALA A 239 -11.59 -3.09 28.80
N GLU A 240 -10.59 -2.25 28.59
CA GLU A 240 -9.21 -2.47 29.04
C GLU A 240 -9.04 -2.27 30.54
N SER A 241 -9.48 -1.12 31.09
CA SER A 241 -9.32 -0.83 32.52
C SER A 241 -10.18 -1.75 33.40
N VAL A 242 -11.41 -2.09 32.95
CA VAL A 242 -12.25 -3.04 33.70
C VAL A 242 -11.65 -4.44 33.66
N TRP A 243 -11.17 -4.88 32.49
CA TRP A 243 -10.53 -6.20 32.38
C TRP A 243 -9.23 -6.26 33.19
N ALA A 244 -8.39 -5.22 33.17
CA ALA A 244 -7.17 -5.17 33.95
C ALA A 244 -7.44 -5.37 35.47
N LYS A 245 -8.51 -4.75 35.98
CA LYS A 245 -8.92 -4.84 37.40
C LYS A 245 -9.56 -6.19 37.75
N THR A 246 -10.45 -6.70 36.88
CA THR A 246 -11.34 -7.81 37.24
C THR A 246 -10.97 -9.13 36.56
N GLY A 247 -10.22 -9.12 35.45
CA GLY A 247 -9.97 -10.27 34.57
C GLY A 247 -11.17 -10.66 33.71
N SER A 248 -12.19 -9.80 33.60
CA SER A 248 -13.41 -10.07 32.85
C SER A 248 -13.83 -8.84 32.04
N LEU A 249 -14.29 -9.07 30.81
CA LEU A 249 -14.92 -8.04 30.00
C LEU A 249 -16.36 -7.73 30.50
N PRO A 250 -16.90 -6.53 30.19
CA PRO A 250 -18.33 -6.26 30.36
C PRO A 250 -19.20 -7.34 29.68
N LYS A 251 -20.36 -7.63 30.26
CA LYS A 251 -21.27 -8.70 29.81
C LYS A 251 -22.08 -8.34 28.57
N SER A 252 -22.22 -7.07 28.28
CA SER A 252 -23.02 -6.54 27.15
C SER A 252 -22.24 -5.50 26.38
N ASP A 253 -22.50 -5.42 25.10
CA ASP A 253 -22.00 -4.36 24.24
C ASP A 253 -22.60 -3.00 24.67
N ASP A 254 -21.84 -1.94 24.44
CA ASP A 254 -22.29 -0.57 24.68
C ASP A 254 -23.33 -0.18 23.61
N PRO A 255 -24.55 0.23 24.02
CA PRO A 255 -25.57 0.64 23.08
C PRO A 255 -25.35 2.05 22.50
N ASN A 256 -24.40 2.82 23.06
CA ASN A 256 -24.11 4.20 22.64
C ASN A 256 -23.28 4.23 21.34
N THR A 257 -23.94 3.88 20.22
CA THR A 257 -23.41 3.88 18.86
C THR A 257 -24.45 4.51 17.93
N PRO A 258 -24.05 5.35 16.94
CA PRO A 258 -22.70 5.71 16.56
C PRO A 258 -22.13 6.88 17.39
N ARG A 259 -20.81 6.95 17.55
CA ARG A 259 -20.11 8.10 18.15
C ARG A 259 -18.77 8.35 17.46
N THR A 260 -18.15 9.54 17.67
CA THR A 260 -16.84 9.86 17.08
C THR A 260 -15.77 8.88 17.57
N ALA A 261 -14.78 8.62 16.71
CA ALA A 261 -13.78 7.60 17.00
C ALA A 261 -12.85 7.95 18.17
N ASP A 262 -12.74 9.24 18.54
CA ASP A 262 -12.01 9.72 19.73
C ASP A 262 -12.88 9.85 20.98
N ASP A 263 -14.22 9.80 20.87
CA ASP A 263 -15.12 9.83 22.02
C ASP A 263 -15.02 8.51 22.81
N ASN A 264 -14.22 8.55 23.87
CA ASN A 264 -13.90 7.40 24.71
C ASN A 264 -13.48 6.18 23.90
N SER A 265 -12.77 6.40 22.80
CA SER A 265 -12.13 5.43 21.89
C SER A 265 -12.88 4.11 21.77
N PRO A 266 -13.92 4.00 20.93
CA PRO A 266 -14.65 2.74 20.76
C PRO A 266 -13.73 1.62 20.30
N VAL A 267 -13.85 0.43 20.92
CA VAL A 267 -13.02 -0.74 20.63
C VAL A 267 -13.83 -2.01 20.44
N ALA A 268 -13.31 -2.88 19.58
CA ALA A 268 -13.63 -4.30 19.56
C ALA A 268 -12.60 -5.02 20.45
N ALA A 269 -13.04 -5.73 21.49
CA ALA A 269 -12.15 -6.38 22.43
C ALA A 269 -12.42 -7.87 22.58
N LEU A 270 -11.33 -8.65 22.68
CA LEU A 270 -11.34 -10.09 22.95
C LEU A 270 -10.48 -10.40 24.18
N ALA A 271 -10.96 -11.27 25.05
CA ALA A 271 -10.19 -11.76 26.19
C ALA A 271 -10.29 -13.29 26.32
N PHE A 272 -9.23 -13.90 26.84
CA PHE A 272 -9.12 -15.33 27.02
C PHE A 272 -8.77 -15.69 28.47
N THR A 273 -9.55 -16.53 29.09
CA THR A 273 -9.11 -17.25 30.26
C THR A 273 -8.34 -18.50 29.80
N VAL A 274 -7.00 -18.43 29.87
CA VAL A 274 -6.12 -19.54 29.49
C VAL A 274 -6.12 -20.61 30.57
N GLY A 275 -6.16 -20.16 31.85
CA GLY A 275 -6.11 -21.00 33.04
C GLY A 275 -4.68 -21.31 33.48
N LYS A 276 -4.44 -22.48 34.05
CA LYS A 276 -3.14 -22.88 34.58
C LYS A 276 -2.13 -23.15 33.47
N VAL A 277 -1.05 -22.38 33.45
CA VAL A 277 0.06 -22.51 32.48
C VAL A 277 1.32 -22.92 33.20
N GLY A 278 1.95 -23.99 32.77
CA GLY A 278 3.23 -24.53 33.27
C GLY A 278 4.40 -24.22 32.31
N ALA A 279 5.40 -25.09 32.32
CA ALA A 279 6.58 -24.99 31.47
C ALA A 279 6.24 -25.13 29.96
N GLU A 280 5.23 -25.97 29.64
CA GLU A 280 4.73 -26.11 28.26
C GLU A 280 3.93 -24.85 27.87
N PRO A 281 4.27 -24.21 26.74
CA PRO A 281 3.58 -23.01 26.32
C PRO A 281 2.10 -23.24 25.94
N ALA A 282 1.23 -22.39 26.43
CA ALA A 282 -0.14 -22.25 25.95
C ALA A 282 -0.24 -21.13 24.89
N SER A 283 -1.13 -21.26 23.92
CA SER A 283 -1.31 -20.25 22.89
C SER A 283 -2.76 -19.84 22.67
N ARG A 284 -2.95 -18.57 22.24
CA ARG A 284 -4.23 -18.03 21.74
C ARG A 284 -3.95 -17.15 20.53
N THR A 285 -4.78 -17.30 19.50
CA THR A 285 -4.65 -16.55 18.25
C THR A 285 -5.90 -15.72 18.00
N VAL A 286 -5.67 -14.49 17.57
CA VAL A 286 -6.67 -13.53 17.13
C VAL A 286 -6.37 -13.16 15.68
N MET A 287 -7.39 -12.89 14.91
CA MET A 287 -7.30 -12.37 13.54
C MET A 287 -7.74 -10.90 13.54
N LEU A 288 -6.90 -10.03 13.00
CA LEU A 288 -7.22 -8.65 12.68
C LEU A 288 -7.33 -8.56 11.17
N ALA A 289 -8.48 -8.11 10.64
CA ALA A 289 -8.74 -8.06 9.21
C ALA A 289 -9.48 -6.78 8.82
N TYR A 290 -9.30 -6.37 7.57
CA TYR A 290 -10.02 -5.22 7.00
C TYR A 290 -10.63 -5.59 5.65
N ASP A 291 -11.91 -5.28 5.47
CA ASP A 291 -12.62 -5.45 4.21
C ASP A 291 -13.01 -4.09 3.64
N ASP A 292 -12.30 -3.65 2.64
CA ASP A 292 -12.51 -2.36 1.98
C ASP A 292 -13.59 -2.40 0.88
N GLU A 293 -14.19 -3.55 0.64
CA GLU A 293 -15.27 -3.81 -0.35
C GLU A 293 -14.92 -3.41 -1.80
N TYR A 294 -14.43 -2.19 -2.00
CA TYR A 294 -13.84 -1.64 -3.22
C TYR A 294 -12.53 -0.96 -2.88
N SER A 295 -11.49 -1.27 -3.64
CA SER A 295 -10.11 -0.87 -3.32
C SER A 295 -9.60 0.26 -4.20
N VAL A 296 -9.95 0.27 -5.49
CA VAL A 296 -9.40 1.18 -6.50
C VAL A 296 -10.48 1.50 -7.55
N ASN A 297 -10.54 2.75 -7.96
CA ASN A 297 -11.26 3.14 -9.17
C ASN A 297 -10.29 3.12 -10.35
N TRP A 298 -10.40 2.12 -11.23
CA TRP A 298 -9.59 1.97 -12.43
C TRP A 298 -10.35 2.46 -13.66
N MET A 299 -10.02 3.66 -14.12
CA MET A 299 -10.65 4.30 -15.31
C MET A 299 -12.19 4.26 -15.28
N GLY A 300 -12.77 4.55 -14.10
CA GLY A 300 -14.21 4.51 -13.89
C GLY A 300 -14.76 3.15 -13.44
N ARG A 301 -13.99 2.08 -13.54
CA ARG A 301 -14.35 0.77 -13.01
C ARG A 301 -13.87 0.61 -11.58
N ARG A 302 -14.80 0.40 -10.63
CA ARG A 302 -14.49 0.13 -9.23
C ARG A 302 -14.07 -1.32 -9.06
N LEU A 303 -12.80 -1.52 -8.70
CA LEU A 303 -12.22 -2.85 -8.54
C LEU A 303 -12.34 -3.30 -7.08
N ARG A 304 -12.75 -4.56 -6.91
CA ARG A 304 -12.77 -5.22 -5.60
C ARG A 304 -11.38 -5.75 -5.25
N PRO A 305 -11.06 -5.91 -3.96
CA PRO A 305 -9.84 -6.60 -3.56
C PRO A 305 -9.82 -8.03 -4.15
N TYR A 306 -8.63 -8.49 -4.55
CA TYR A 306 -8.46 -9.74 -5.30
C TYR A 306 -9.05 -10.97 -4.59
N TRP A 307 -8.99 -11.02 -3.26
CA TRP A 307 -9.55 -12.12 -2.47
C TRP A 307 -11.08 -12.26 -2.60
N ARG A 308 -11.78 -11.22 -3.05
CA ARG A 308 -13.24 -11.22 -3.28
C ARG A 308 -13.67 -11.73 -4.65
N GLN A 309 -12.74 -12.02 -5.55
CA GLN A 309 -13.03 -12.38 -6.95
C GLN A 309 -14.01 -13.56 -7.12
N ASN A 310 -14.05 -14.48 -6.16
CA ASN A 310 -14.94 -15.66 -6.16
C ASN A 310 -16.22 -15.47 -5.33
N GLY A 311 -16.61 -14.20 -5.05
CA GLY A 311 -17.79 -13.88 -4.25
C GLY A 311 -17.65 -14.13 -2.75
N MET A 312 -16.41 -14.34 -2.25
CA MET A 312 -16.14 -14.51 -0.82
C MET A 312 -16.49 -13.23 -0.07
N ASP A 313 -17.24 -13.34 1.03
CA ASP A 313 -17.49 -12.26 1.98
C ASP A 313 -16.44 -12.26 3.12
N ALA A 314 -16.46 -11.22 3.96
CA ALA A 314 -15.52 -11.08 5.07
C ALA A 314 -15.60 -12.24 6.07
N ILE A 315 -16.79 -12.75 6.33
CA ILE A 315 -16.97 -13.88 7.25
C ILE A 315 -16.44 -15.18 6.65
N GLY A 316 -16.67 -15.42 5.36
CA GLY A 316 -16.06 -16.52 4.62
C GLY A 316 -14.54 -16.45 4.60
N LEU A 317 -13.97 -15.22 4.42
CA LEU A 317 -12.53 -14.99 4.53
C LEU A 317 -12.00 -15.38 5.92
N LEU A 318 -12.63 -14.90 6.99
CA LEU A 318 -12.20 -15.16 8.38
C LEU A 318 -12.32 -16.65 8.74
N GLN A 319 -13.37 -17.34 8.29
CA GLN A 319 -13.52 -18.78 8.47
C GLN A 319 -12.43 -19.56 7.74
N THR A 320 -12.12 -19.17 6.50
CA THR A 320 -11.03 -19.76 5.71
C THR A 320 -9.67 -19.49 6.36
N ALA A 321 -9.42 -18.25 6.76
CA ALA A 321 -8.20 -17.84 7.45
C ALA A 321 -7.97 -18.61 8.75
N ALA A 322 -9.01 -18.77 9.58
CA ALA A 322 -8.92 -19.55 10.83
C ALA A 322 -8.59 -21.02 10.56
N LYS A 323 -9.19 -21.61 9.53
CA LYS A 323 -8.96 -23.01 9.15
C LYS A 323 -7.55 -23.23 8.62
N GLU A 324 -7.04 -22.32 7.81
CA GLU A 324 -5.76 -22.47 7.10
C GLU A 324 -4.55 -22.01 7.93
N TYR A 325 -4.76 -21.24 9.00
CA TYR A 325 -3.67 -20.63 9.76
C TYR A 325 -2.55 -21.59 10.19
N PRO A 326 -2.82 -22.82 10.70
CA PRO A 326 -1.76 -23.74 11.08
C PRO A 326 -0.81 -24.06 9.92
N ALA A 327 -1.34 -24.29 8.73
CA ALA A 327 -0.55 -24.56 7.52
C ALA A 327 0.16 -23.27 7.02
N LEU A 328 -0.53 -22.13 7.02
CA LEU A 328 0.04 -20.84 6.63
C LEU A 328 1.19 -20.43 7.54
N TYR A 329 1.05 -20.64 8.85
CA TYR A 329 2.13 -20.37 9.80
C TYR A 329 3.41 -21.17 9.46
N MET A 330 3.27 -22.45 9.15
CA MET A 330 4.41 -23.29 8.77
C MET A 330 5.05 -22.85 7.46
N ARG A 331 4.24 -22.46 6.46
CA ARG A 331 4.72 -21.91 5.19
C ARG A 331 5.47 -20.60 5.42
N CYS A 332 4.93 -19.67 6.20
CA CYS A 332 5.58 -18.42 6.57
C CYS A 332 6.93 -18.65 7.29
N ALA A 333 6.96 -19.60 8.22
CA ALA A 333 8.18 -19.94 8.94
C ALA A 333 9.27 -20.53 8.03
N ALA A 334 8.90 -21.40 7.11
CA ALA A 334 9.81 -21.99 6.13
C ALA A 334 10.32 -20.93 5.14
N PHE A 335 9.42 -20.11 4.61
CA PHE A 335 9.74 -18.98 3.72
C PHE A 335 10.73 -18.00 4.37
N ASP A 336 10.43 -17.53 5.59
CA ASP A 336 11.32 -16.63 6.32
C ASP A 336 12.71 -17.25 6.49
N THR A 337 12.80 -18.52 6.88
CA THR A 337 14.07 -19.21 7.11
C THR A 337 14.89 -19.29 5.81
N GLU A 338 14.27 -19.70 4.72
CA GLU A 338 14.94 -19.88 3.44
C GLU A 338 15.39 -18.54 2.85
N LEU A 339 14.50 -17.53 2.82
CA LEU A 339 14.85 -16.20 2.28
C LEU A 339 15.96 -15.56 3.11
N MET A 340 15.90 -15.62 4.45
CA MET A 340 16.95 -15.08 5.31
C MET A 340 18.31 -15.77 5.09
N ASN A 341 18.33 -17.07 4.80
CA ASN A 341 19.57 -17.78 4.48
C ASN A 341 20.17 -17.32 3.14
N ASP A 342 19.33 -17.14 2.11
CA ASP A 342 19.80 -16.63 0.83
C ASP A 342 20.36 -15.20 0.97
N LEU A 343 19.66 -14.33 1.68
CA LEU A 343 20.09 -12.95 1.94
C LEU A 343 21.44 -12.91 2.70
N ARG A 344 21.64 -13.80 3.70
CA ARG A 344 22.92 -13.94 4.41
C ARG A 344 24.04 -14.39 3.47
N SER A 345 23.76 -15.28 2.57
CA SER A 345 24.75 -15.76 1.60
C SER A 345 25.23 -14.63 0.68
N VAL A 346 24.35 -13.72 0.30
CA VAL A 346 24.62 -12.56 -0.57
C VAL A 346 25.37 -11.45 0.14
N GLY A 347 24.91 -10.97 1.29
CA GLY A 347 25.42 -9.75 1.93
C GLY A 347 25.69 -9.86 3.44
N GLY A 348 25.59 -11.08 4.03
CA GLY A 348 25.80 -11.28 5.46
C GLY A 348 24.59 -10.92 6.33
N GLU A 349 24.76 -11.02 7.66
CA GLU A 349 23.64 -10.89 8.61
C GLU A 349 23.03 -9.48 8.64
N LYS A 350 23.86 -8.42 8.57
CA LYS A 350 23.36 -7.03 8.54
C LYS A 350 22.45 -6.79 7.33
N TYR A 351 22.90 -7.23 6.15
CA TYR A 351 22.13 -7.16 4.92
C TYR A 351 20.82 -7.95 5.00
N ALA A 352 20.86 -9.17 5.53
CA ALA A 352 19.65 -10.00 5.67
C ALA A 352 18.59 -9.34 6.57
N ARG A 353 19.00 -8.78 7.70
CA ARG A 353 18.07 -8.12 8.63
C ARG A 353 17.44 -6.84 8.06
N LEU A 354 18.23 -6.01 7.40
CA LEU A 354 17.68 -4.82 6.75
C LEU A 354 16.72 -5.18 5.60
N SER A 355 17.04 -6.26 4.86
CA SER A 355 16.19 -6.73 3.77
C SER A 355 14.85 -7.32 4.26
N ALA A 356 14.83 -7.95 5.43
CA ALA A 356 13.58 -8.41 6.05
C ALA A 356 12.63 -7.25 6.38
N LEU A 357 13.18 -6.14 6.90
CA LEU A 357 12.40 -4.92 7.16
C LEU A 357 11.89 -4.29 5.85
N ALA A 358 12.76 -4.19 4.85
CA ALA A 358 12.39 -3.66 3.53
C ALA A 358 11.33 -4.52 2.84
N TYR A 359 11.40 -5.85 2.98
CA TYR A 359 10.41 -6.79 2.46
C TYR A 359 8.99 -6.45 2.94
N ARG A 360 8.82 -6.25 4.25
CA ARG A 360 7.55 -5.92 4.87
C ARG A 360 7.00 -4.60 4.34
N GLN A 361 7.82 -3.57 4.31
CA GLN A 361 7.42 -2.22 3.92
C GLN A 361 7.10 -2.11 2.42
N SER A 362 7.91 -2.72 1.56
CA SER A 362 7.73 -2.60 0.11
C SER A 362 6.39 -3.19 -0.35
N PHE A 363 6.01 -4.36 0.15
CA PHE A 363 4.71 -4.94 -0.17
C PHE A 363 3.54 -4.22 0.51
N ALA A 364 3.74 -3.62 1.70
CA ALA A 364 2.71 -2.85 2.39
C ALA A 364 2.28 -1.56 1.68
N ALA A 365 3.01 -1.13 0.67
CA ALA A 365 2.65 0.02 -0.17
C ALA A 365 1.93 -0.37 -1.47
N GLN A 366 1.43 -1.62 -1.56
CA GLN A 366 0.81 -2.21 -2.76
C GLN A 366 -0.59 -2.73 -2.43
N LYS A 367 -1.54 -2.53 -3.36
CA LYS A 367 -2.90 -3.10 -3.26
C LYS A 367 -3.17 -4.04 -4.41
N ILE A 368 -3.55 -5.30 -4.11
CA ILE A 368 -3.89 -6.32 -5.10
C ILE A 368 -5.41 -6.34 -5.29
N VAL A 369 -5.86 -6.15 -6.52
CA VAL A 369 -7.27 -6.13 -6.90
C VAL A 369 -7.53 -7.11 -8.05
N ALA A 370 -8.79 -7.49 -8.25
CA ALA A 370 -9.21 -8.24 -9.42
C ALA A 370 -9.70 -7.29 -10.51
N ASP A 371 -9.24 -7.45 -11.74
CA ASP A 371 -9.82 -6.76 -12.88
C ASP A 371 -11.18 -7.36 -13.29
N ALA A 372 -11.78 -6.85 -14.34
CA ALA A 372 -13.10 -7.30 -14.79
C ALA A 372 -13.12 -8.78 -15.24
N ASN A 373 -12.00 -9.32 -15.68
CA ASN A 373 -11.86 -10.74 -16.05
C ASN A 373 -11.38 -11.60 -14.89
N GLY A 374 -11.14 -11.02 -13.70
CA GLY A 374 -10.61 -11.73 -12.54
C GLY A 374 -9.09 -11.92 -12.55
N ALA A 375 -8.36 -11.29 -13.48
CA ALA A 375 -6.90 -11.28 -13.46
C ALA A 375 -6.40 -10.34 -12.34
N PRO A 376 -5.23 -10.62 -11.71
CA PRO A 376 -4.71 -9.73 -10.69
C PRO A 376 -4.18 -8.43 -11.32
N LEU A 377 -4.55 -7.29 -10.76
CA LEU A 377 -3.89 -6.00 -10.95
C LEU A 377 -3.31 -5.56 -9.62
N THR A 378 -2.20 -4.82 -9.68
CA THR A 378 -1.60 -4.27 -8.48
C THR A 378 -1.37 -2.78 -8.64
N PHE A 379 -1.75 -2.04 -7.62
CA PHE A 379 -1.58 -0.58 -7.57
C PHE A 379 -0.74 -0.19 -6.36
N SER A 380 0.39 0.47 -6.62
CA SER A 380 1.18 1.10 -5.56
C SER A 380 0.61 2.45 -5.19
N LYS A 381 0.80 2.85 -3.93
CA LYS A 381 0.66 4.24 -3.49
C LYS A 381 2.05 4.81 -3.24
N GLU A 382 2.33 5.99 -3.76
CA GLU A 382 3.52 6.75 -3.40
C GLU A 382 3.31 7.40 -2.04
N ASN A 383 3.61 6.64 -0.99
CA ASN A 383 3.44 7.06 0.39
C ASN A 383 4.41 8.19 0.76
N PHE A 384 3.93 9.14 1.56
CA PHE A 384 4.71 10.25 2.14
C PHE A 384 5.47 11.06 1.08
N SER A 385 4.79 11.38 0.00
CA SER A 385 5.27 12.21 -1.10
C SER A 385 4.11 12.99 -1.73
N ASN A 386 3.54 12.51 -2.83
CA ASN A 386 2.43 13.16 -3.55
C ASN A 386 1.14 12.31 -3.55
N GLY A 387 1.19 11.06 -3.10
CA GLY A 387 0.07 10.15 -3.09
C GLY A 387 -0.33 9.59 -4.45
N SER A 388 0.51 9.69 -5.48
CA SER A 388 0.25 9.11 -6.80
C SER A 388 0.00 7.59 -6.73
N ILE A 389 -0.79 7.07 -7.68
CA ILE A 389 -1.11 5.66 -7.81
C ILE A 389 -0.43 5.07 -9.05
N GLY A 390 0.25 3.93 -8.88
CA GLY A 390 0.96 3.27 -9.96
C GLY A 390 2.16 4.07 -10.48
N THR A 391 2.87 4.76 -9.59
CA THR A 391 4.02 5.60 -9.92
C THR A 391 5.19 4.78 -10.46
N VAL A 392 5.61 5.04 -11.68
CA VAL A 392 6.60 4.22 -12.41
C VAL A 392 7.99 4.38 -11.81
N ASP A 393 8.40 5.58 -11.40
CA ASP A 393 9.70 5.83 -10.78
C ASP A 393 9.79 5.35 -9.32
N ILE A 394 8.67 4.92 -8.73
CA ILE A 394 8.62 4.19 -7.45
C ILE A 394 8.54 2.68 -7.67
N MET A 395 7.84 2.25 -8.70
CA MET A 395 7.78 0.85 -9.13
C MET A 395 9.16 0.34 -9.55
N TYR A 396 9.92 1.14 -10.27
CA TYR A 396 11.25 0.80 -10.77
C TYR A 396 12.24 0.47 -9.64
N PRO A 397 12.49 1.33 -8.63
CA PRO A 397 13.34 0.95 -7.52
C PRO A 397 12.77 -0.21 -6.68
N ALA A 398 11.45 -0.42 -6.62
CA ALA A 398 10.84 -1.56 -5.94
C ALA A 398 10.98 -2.87 -6.73
N SER A 399 11.17 -2.80 -8.04
CA SER A 399 11.10 -3.95 -8.96
C SER A 399 12.06 -5.11 -8.65
N PRO A 400 13.28 -4.93 -8.10
CA PRO A 400 14.16 -6.05 -7.78
C PRO A 400 13.53 -7.09 -6.85
N GLN A 401 12.73 -6.65 -5.87
CA GLN A 401 11.99 -7.56 -4.99
C GLN A 401 10.93 -8.36 -5.77
N MET A 402 10.21 -7.70 -6.68
CA MET A 402 9.17 -8.33 -7.51
C MET A 402 9.78 -9.27 -8.55
N ILE A 403 10.84 -8.85 -9.23
CA ILE A 403 11.58 -9.65 -10.22
C ILE A 403 12.15 -10.91 -9.58
N LEU A 404 12.64 -10.78 -8.34
CA LEU A 404 13.20 -11.91 -7.59
C LEU A 404 12.10 -12.90 -7.18
N LEU A 405 11.02 -12.43 -6.58
CA LEU A 405 10.10 -13.25 -5.79
C LEU A 405 8.79 -13.58 -6.51
N SER A 406 8.29 -12.69 -7.36
CA SER A 406 7.03 -12.86 -8.08
C SER A 406 6.99 -12.06 -9.39
N PRO A 407 7.52 -12.61 -10.49
CA PRO A 407 7.37 -11.97 -11.81
C PRO A 407 5.92 -11.68 -12.18
N THR A 408 4.98 -12.51 -11.72
CA THR A 408 3.54 -12.32 -11.89
C THR A 408 3.03 -11.05 -11.22
N PHE A 409 3.53 -10.77 -10.00
CA PHE A 409 3.21 -9.53 -9.30
C PHE A 409 3.74 -8.31 -10.07
N LEU A 410 4.96 -8.39 -10.63
CA LEU A 410 5.52 -7.32 -11.47
C LEU A 410 4.67 -7.07 -12.72
N LYS A 411 4.20 -8.13 -13.40
CA LYS A 411 3.26 -7.99 -14.52
C LYS A 411 1.98 -7.26 -14.10
N ALA A 412 1.37 -7.71 -13.00
CA ALA A 412 0.15 -7.09 -12.45
C ALA A 412 0.34 -5.61 -12.10
N THR A 413 1.56 -5.21 -11.71
CA THR A 413 1.91 -3.82 -11.39
C THR A 413 2.16 -2.98 -12.66
N MET A 414 2.78 -3.55 -13.70
CA MET A 414 3.05 -2.84 -14.96
C MET A 414 1.82 -2.75 -15.87
N GLU A 415 0.88 -3.69 -15.77
CA GLU A 415 -0.25 -3.80 -16.70
C GLU A 415 -1.11 -2.51 -16.76
N PRO A 416 -1.47 -1.84 -15.64
CA PRO A 416 -2.20 -0.58 -15.70
C PRO A 416 -1.47 0.51 -16.50
N ILE A 417 -0.16 0.64 -16.33
CA ILE A 417 0.66 1.61 -17.07
C ILE A 417 0.69 1.29 -18.57
N LEU A 418 0.89 0.03 -18.92
CA LEU A 418 0.94 -0.42 -20.31
C LEU A 418 -0.40 -0.24 -21.03
N LEU A 419 -1.52 -0.56 -20.36
CA LEU A 419 -2.86 -0.35 -20.90
C LEU A 419 -3.16 1.15 -21.09
N TYR A 420 -2.86 1.98 -20.09
CA TYR A 420 -3.07 3.43 -20.16
C TYR A 420 -2.23 4.06 -21.27
N SER A 421 -0.94 3.70 -21.36
CA SER A 421 -0.03 4.21 -22.38
C SER A 421 -0.40 3.82 -23.82
N SER A 422 -1.13 2.71 -23.98
CA SER A 422 -1.62 2.25 -25.27
C SER A 422 -2.95 2.88 -25.68
N GLY A 423 -3.60 3.56 -24.74
CA GLY A 423 -4.91 4.20 -24.93
C GLY A 423 -4.82 5.62 -25.52
N PRO A 424 -5.95 6.15 -26.00
CA PRO A 424 -5.99 7.48 -26.60
C PRO A 424 -5.81 8.63 -25.60
N ARG A 425 -5.92 8.35 -24.31
CA ARG A 425 -5.77 9.36 -23.24
C ARG A 425 -4.30 9.75 -22.98
N TRP A 426 -3.34 8.89 -23.39
CA TRP A 426 -1.90 9.18 -23.32
C TRP A 426 -1.30 9.37 -24.71
N PRO A 427 -1.23 10.62 -25.23
CA PRO A 427 -0.80 10.87 -26.61
C PRO A 427 0.72 10.88 -26.78
N PHE A 428 1.49 10.91 -25.70
CA PHE A 428 2.93 11.12 -25.69
C PHE A 428 3.72 9.88 -26.20
N PRO A 429 4.94 10.09 -26.78
CA PRO A 429 5.76 8.98 -27.27
C PRO A 429 6.59 8.28 -26.18
N PHE A 430 6.39 8.59 -24.91
CA PHE A 430 7.10 8.08 -23.73
C PHE A 430 6.12 7.54 -22.69
N ALA A 431 6.63 6.85 -21.66
CA ALA A 431 5.80 6.30 -20.59
C ALA A 431 5.30 7.41 -19.64
N PRO A 432 4.08 7.28 -19.07
CA PRO A 432 3.58 8.20 -18.05
C PRO A 432 4.27 7.97 -16.70
N HIS A 433 4.28 8.99 -15.85
CA HIS A 433 4.78 8.89 -14.48
C HIS A 433 3.86 8.04 -13.57
N ASP A 434 2.55 8.20 -13.67
CA ASP A 434 1.53 7.55 -12.85
C ASP A 434 0.21 7.36 -13.62
N VAL A 435 -0.82 6.83 -12.96
CA VAL A 435 -2.17 6.70 -13.50
C VAL A 435 -3.23 7.42 -12.66
N GLY A 436 -2.83 8.34 -11.77
CA GLY A 436 -3.72 9.17 -10.96
C GLY A 436 -3.27 9.37 -9.52
N VAL A 437 -4.21 9.65 -8.63
CA VAL A 437 -3.97 9.85 -7.18
C VAL A 437 -4.73 8.79 -6.39
N TYR A 438 -4.00 8.04 -5.52
CA TYR A 438 -4.56 6.90 -4.79
C TYR A 438 -5.81 7.28 -3.96
N PRO A 439 -6.92 6.50 -4.05
CA PRO A 439 -7.14 5.24 -4.78
C PRO A 439 -7.78 5.41 -6.17
N GLN A 440 -7.71 6.61 -6.76
CA GLN A 440 -8.30 6.98 -8.04
C GLN A 440 -7.26 6.81 -9.17
N ALA A 441 -7.24 5.65 -9.81
CA ALA A 441 -6.42 5.38 -11.00
C ALA A 441 -7.18 5.78 -12.27
N THR A 442 -7.46 7.08 -12.42
CA THR A 442 -8.36 7.63 -13.43
C THR A 442 -7.64 8.46 -14.50
N GLY A 443 -6.32 8.38 -14.57
CA GLY A 443 -5.43 9.10 -15.47
C GLY A 443 -4.45 9.98 -14.71
N MET A 444 -3.27 10.18 -15.27
CA MET A 444 -2.24 11.03 -14.70
C MET A 444 -2.75 12.47 -14.51
N LEU A 445 -2.51 13.07 -13.34
CA LEU A 445 -3.03 14.40 -13.00
C LEU A 445 -2.57 15.48 -14.00
N TYR A 446 -1.32 15.36 -14.49
CA TYR A 446 -0.72 16.30 -15.44
C TYR A 446 -0.35 15.57 -16.75
N GLY A 447 -1.28 15.51 -17.70
CA GLY A 447 -1.01 14.90 -19.03
C GLY A 447 -2.11 14.02 -19.58
N ASP A 448 -3.08 13.61 -18.76
CA ASP A 448 -4.19 12.79 -19.20
C ASP A 448 -5.11 13.56 -20.18
N GLY A 449 -5.29 13.02 -21.38
CA GLY A 449 -6.07 13.67 -22.41
C GLY A 449 -5.50 14.97 -22.98
N GLU A 450 -4.33 15.41 -22.52
CA GLU A 450 -3.67 16.62 -23.01
C GLU A 450 -3.16 16.47 -24.45
N LYS A 451 -3.06 17.61 -25.15
CA LYS A 451 -2.30 17.70 -26.39
C LYS A 451 -0.82 17.93 -26.07
N ILE A 452 0.05 17.38 -26.91
CA ILE A 452 1.47 17.70 -26.82
C ILE A 452 1.62 19.23 -26.93
N PRO A 453 2.30 19.89 -25.93
CA PRO A 453 2.47 21.32 -25.96
C PRO A 453 3.13 21.82 -27.25
N ALA A 454 2.68 22.94 -27.78
CA ALA A 454 3.20 23.49 -29.06
C ALA A 454 4.71 23.83 -28.99
N ASN A 455 5.23 24.17 -27.82
CA ASN A 455 6.66 24.36 -27.56
C ASN A 455 7.44 23.04 -27.37
N GLY A 456 6.75 21.89 -27.31
CA GLY A 456 7.36 20.59 -27.09
C GLY A 456 7.89 20.34 -25.67
N ASP A 457 7.60 21.22 -24.73
CA ASP A 457 8.08 21.09 -23.34
C ASP A 457 7.31 19.98 -22.63
N VAL A 458 8.03 18.94 -22.25
CA VAL A 458 7.55 17.78 -21.50
C VAL A 458 8.46 17.48 -20.30
N SER A 459 9.31 18.43 -19.90
CA SER A 459 10.34 18.26 -18.87
C SER A 459 9.80 17.82 -17.52
N GLY A 460 8.62 18.29 -17.13
CA GLY A 460 7.90 17.92 -15.90
C GLY A 460 7.21 16.53 -15.94
N LYS A 461 7.21 15.84 -17.10
CA LYS A 461 6.60 14.52 -17.26
C LYS A 461 7.63 13.37 -17.18
N MET A 462 8.89 13.63 -16.88
CA MET A 462 10.00 12.69 -16.70
C MET A 462 10.16 11.69 -17.86
N PRO A 463 10.19 12.15 -19.12
CA PRO A 463 9.98 11.28 -20.29
C PRO A 463 11.06 10.21 -20.48
N VAL A 464 12.33 10.54 -20.24
CA VAL A 464 13.45 9.59 -20.36
C VAL A 464 13.49 8.64 -19.16
N GLU A 465 13.20 9.17 -17.97
CA GLU A 465 13.14 8.40 -16.73
C GLU A 465 12.14 7.24 -16.86
N GLU A 466 10.88 7.56 -17.15
CA GLU A 466 9.79 6.58 -17.11
C GLU A 466 9.88 5.55 -18.24
N SER A 467 10.28 6.00 -19.43
CA SER A 467 10.49 5.07 -20.55
C SER A 467 11.65 4.10 -20.28
N GLY A 468 12.75 4.61 -19.66
CA GLY A 468 13.88 3.80 -19.25
C GLY A 468 13.49 2.77 -18.19
N ASN A 469 12.75 3.20 -17.18
CA ASN A 469 12.24 2.36 -16.10
C ASN A 469 11.43 1.16 -16.64
N MET A 470 10.43 1.45 -17.48
CA MET A 470 9.55 0.42 -18.04
C MET A 470 10.31 -0.57 -18.94
N LEU A 471 11.21 -0.10 -19.79
CA LEU A 471 11.97 -0.98 -20.70
C LEU A 471 12.93 -1.91 -19.91
N LEU A 472 13.56 -1.42 -18.84
CA LEU A 472 14.44 -2.23 -18.00
C LEU A 472 13.67 -3.31 -17.23
N MET A 473 12.51 -2.97 -16.67
CA MET A 473 11.64 -3.94 -15.99
C MET A 473 11.11 -5.01 -16.96
N LEU A 474 10.69 -4.62 -18.16
CA LEU A 474 10.24 -5.55 -19.21
C LEU A 474 11.39 -6.44 -19.71
N GLY A 475 12.60 -5.90 -19.84
CA GLY A 475 13.80 -6.65 -20.19
C GLY A 475 14.15 -7.71 -19.13
N ALA A 476 14.08 -7.33 -17.85
CA ALA A 476 14.30 -8.25 -16.73
C ALA A 476 13.25 -9.37 -16.68
N LEU A 477 11.98 -9.02 -16.87
CA LEU A 477 10.89 -9.98 -16.96
C LEU A 477 11.09 -10.95 -18.12
N SER A 478 11.38 -10.44 -19.32
CA SER A 478 11.62 -11.28 -20.51
C SER A 478 12.81 -12.24 -20.33
N LYS A 479 13.86 -11.77 -19.63
CA LYS A 479 15.04 -12.61 -19.33
C LYS A 479 14.67 -13.79 -18.41
N ILE A 480 13.92 -13.56 -17.34
CA ILE A 480 13.59 -14.63 -16.38
C ILE A 480 12.56 -15.60 -16.94
N GLU A 481 11.65 -15.14 -17.80
CA GLU A 481 10.68 -15.98 -18.50
C GLU A 481 11.31 -16.74 -19.68
N GLY A 482 12.45 -16.26 -20.18
CA GLY A 482 13.09 -16.79 -21.38
C GLY A 482 12.31 -16.52 -22.67
N ASN A 483 11.39 -15.57 -22.65
CA ASN A 483 10.55 -15.17 -23.79
C ASN A 483 9.95 -13.78 -23.61
N THR A 484 9.35 -13.24 -24.69
CA THR A 484 8.75 -11.89 -24.69
C THR A 484 7.23 -11.90 -24.73
N LYS A 485 6.55 -13.02 -24.49
CA LYS A 485 5.09 -13.18 -24.67
C LYS A 485 4.28 -12.10 -23.94
N TYR A 486 4.69 -11.71 -22.75
CA TYR A 486 4.03 -10.63 -22.02
C TYR A 486 4.27 -9.28 -22.72
N ALA A 487 5.53 -8.95 -23.03
CA ALA A 487 5.89 -7.71 -23.74
C ALA A 487 5.24 -7.62 -25.14
N ASP A 488 5.07 -8.75 -25.83
CA ASP A 488 4.46 -8.80 -27.19
C ASP A 488 3.03 -8.23 -27.22
N ARG A 489 2.30 -8.31 -26.11
CA ARG A 489 0.94 -7.73 -26.01
C ARG A 489 0.95 -6.20 -26.15
N HIS A 490 2.06 -5.56 -25.79
CA HIS A 490 2.23 -4.10 -25.75
C HIS A 490 3.36 -3.62 -26.68
N TRP A 491 3.80 -4.45 -27.62
CA TRP A 491 5.00 -4.21 -28.43
C TRP A 491 5.01 -2.88 -29.18
N PRO A 492 3.91 -2.39 -29.77
CA PRO A 492 3.91 -1.07 -30.40
C PRO A 492 4.25 0.07 -29.44
N THR A 493 3.75 0.02 -28.21
CA THR A 493 4.04 1.00 -27.16
C THR A 493 5.50 0.91 -26.71
N ILE A 494 6.00 -0.30 -26.49
CA ILE A 494 7.40 -0.58 -26.14
C ILE A 494 8.36 -0.05 -27.20
N THR A 495 8.07 -0.31 -28.48
CA THR A 495 8.87 0.20 -29.62
C THR A 495 8.83 1.74 -29.67
N LYS A 496 7.70 2.36 -29.40
CA LYS A 496 7.56 3.82 -29.34
C LYS A 496 8.48 4.42 -28.25
N TRP A 497 8.52 3.83 -27.06
CA TRP A 497 9.40 4.25 -25.96
C TRP A 497 10.89 4.07 -26.28
N ALA A 498 11.26 2.92 -26.88
CA ALA A 498 12.64 2.68 -27.30
C ALA A 498 13.12 3.69 -28.34
N ASN A 499 12.29 4.01 -29.34
CA ASN A 499 12.62 5.03 -30.34
C ASN A 499 12.71 6.44 -29.75
N PHE A 500 11.91 6.76 -28.73
CA PHE A 500 12.02 8.00 -28.00
C PHE A 500 13.39 8.08 -27.27
N LEU A 501 13.80 7.03 -26.56
CA LEU A 501 15.11 6.99 -25.88
C LEU A 501 16.26 7.06 -26.87
N ILE A 502 16.19 6.39 -28.02
CA ILE A 502 17.22 6.48 -29.07
C ILE A 502 17.39 7.93 -29.56
N SER A 503 16.32 8.70 -29.63
CA SER A 503 16.35 10.07 -30.12
C SER A 503 16.71 11.13 -29.07
N LYS A 504 16.39 10.88 -27.78
CA LYS A 504 16.44 11.88 -26.70
C LYS A 504 17.22 11.48 -25.45
N GLY A 505 17.64 10.21 -25.35
CA GLY A 505 18.13 9.64 -24.10
C GLY A 505 19.63 9.72 -23.87
N TYR A 506 20.44 10.31 -24.78
CA TYR A 506 21.90 10.41 -24.59
C TYR A 506 22.31 11.66 -23.86
N ASP A 507 22.16 12.83 -24.46
CA ASP A 507 22.45 14.12 -23.83
C ASP A 507 21.12 14.84 -23.55
N LEU A 508 20.75 14.86 -22.31
CA LEU A 508 19.38 15.13 -21.88
C LEU A 508 19.12 16.61 -21.73
N ASP A 509 17.96 17.06 -22.18
CA ASP A 509 17.43 18.37 -21.85
C ASP A 509 17.18 18.48 -20.33
N ASN A 510 16.96 19.72 -19.83
CA ASN A 510 16.67 19.96 -18.42
C ASN A 510 15.32 19.35 -18.02
N GLN A 511 15.36 18.22 -17.34
CA GLN A 511 14.18 17.46 -16.91
C GLN A 511 14.33 16.89 -15.49
N LEU A 512 13.21 16.42 -14.93
CA LEU A 512 13.19 15.65 -13.69
C LEU A 512 13.58 14.17 -13.94
N SER A 513 14.01 13.50 -12.90
CA SER A 513 14.25 12.06 -12.83
C SER A 513 13.73 11.54 -11.48
N THR A 514 13.89 10.26 -11.16
CA THR A 514 13.54 9.71 -9.82
C THR A 514 14.22 10.47 -8.67
N ASP A 515 15.32 11.20 -8.95
CA ASP A 515 15.99 12.11 -8.00
C ASP A 515 15.41 13.54 -8.09
N ASP A 516 14.12 13.68 -8.36
CA ASP A 516 13.37 14.94 -8.55
C ASP A 516 13.42 15.87 -7.33
N PHE A 517 13.52 15.30 -6.12
CA PHE A 517 13.78 16.03 -4.87
C PHE A 517 15.09 16.82 -4.88
N ALA A 518 16.01 16.52 -5.80
CA ALA A 518 17.25 17.26 -6.04
C ALA A 518 17.11 18.30 -7.19
N GLY A 519 15.90 18.43 -7.77
CA GLY A 519 15.54 19.37 -8.82
C GLY A 519 15.84 18.88 -10.24
N HIS A 520 15.44 19.70 -11.23
CA HIS A 520 15.72 19.46 -12.64
C HIS A 520 17.22 19.46 -12.93
N MET A 521 17.65 18.60 -13.85
CA MET A 521 19.03 18.53 -14.29
C MET A 521 19.13 18.21 -15.78
N ALA A 522 19.81 19.07 -16.52
CA ALA A 522 20.26 18.76 -17.88
C ALA A 522 21.56 17.96 -17.84
N HIS A 523 21.88 17.30 -18.92
CA HIS A 523 23.15 16.59 -19.13
C HIS A 523 23.46 15.50 -18.10
N SER A 524 22.41 14.93 -17.45
CA SER A 524 22.55 13.92 -16.39
C SER A 524 23.25 12.65 -16.88
N VAL A 525 24.43 12.38 -16.31
CA VAL A 525 25.22 11.18 -16.68
C VAL A 525 24.55 9.90 -16.23
N ASN A 526 23.93 9.88 -15.04
CA ASN A 526 23.27 8.69 -14.53
C ASN A 526 21.97 8.35 -15.30
N LEU A 527 21.17 9.37 -15.66
CA LEU A 527 19.94 9.17 -16.44
C LEU A 527 20.25 8.78 -17.90
N SER A 528 21.31 9.35 -18.49
CA SER A 528 21.84 8.90 -19.78
C SER A 528 22.25 7.41 -19.74
N GLY A 529 22.95 6.99 -18.68
CA GLY A 529 23.30 5.58 -18.45
C GLY A 529 22.06 4.67 -18.42
N LYS A 530 21.00 5.07 -17.69
CA LYS A 530 19.70 4.36 -17.69
C LYS A 530 19.15 4.19 -19.09
N SER A 531 19.11 5.27 -19.87
CA SER A 531 18.59 5.24 -21.24
C SER A 531 19.37 4.26 -22.13
N ILE A 532 20.71 4.27 -22.04
CA ILE A 532 21.57 3.37 -22.81
C ILE A 532 21.31 1.90 -22.44
N GLU A 533 21.18 1.59 -21.15
CA GLU A 533 20.85 0.25 -20.66
C GLU A 533 19.45 -0.19 -21.12
N ALA A 534 18.47 0.71 -21.10
CA ALA A 534 17.11 0.45 -21.57
C ALA A 534 17.05 0.15 -23.07
N ILE A 535 17.81 0.89 -23.89
CA ILE A 535 17.98 0.62 -25.33
C ILE A 535 18.62 -0.74 -25.54
N GLY A 536 19.65 -1.08 -24.74
CA GLY A 536 20.28 -2.40 -24.76
C GLY A 536 19.32 -3.53 -24.38
N ALA A 537 18.49 -3.32 -23.36
CA ALA A 537 17.47 -4.27 -22.94
C ALA A 537 16.41 -4.49 -24.05
N TYR A 538 16.00 -3.41 -24.74
CA TYR A 538 15.11 -3.52 -25.89
C TYR A 538 15.74 -4.31 -27.06
N ALA A 539 17.02 -4.13 -27.32
CA ALA A 539 17.75 -4.92 -28.33
C ALA A 539 17.74 -6.43 -28.00
N GLU A 540 17.94 -6.79 -26.71
CA GLU A 540 17.86 -8.20 -26.28
C GLU A 540 16.44 -8.75 -26.40
N MET A 541 15.40 -7.96 -26.10
CA MET A 541 14.01 -8.36 -26.35
C MET A 541 13.71 -8.55 -27.85
N CYS A 542 14.20 -7.68 -28.73
CA CYS A 542 14.10 -7.88 -30.20
C CYS A 542 14.73 -9.20 -30.64
N LYS A 543 15.92 -9.52 -30.09
CA LYS A 543 16.60 -10.77 -30.36
C LYS A 543 15.80 -11.99 -29.88
N MET A 544 15.20 -11.95 -28.70
CA MET A 544 14.34 -13.02 -28.18
C MET A 544 13.11 -13.24 -29.07
N ARG A 545 12.58 -12.18 -29.68
CA ARG A 545 11.48 -12.23 -30.67
C ARG A 545 11.89 -12.82 -32.03
N GLY A 546 13.18 -12.95 -32.30
CA GLY A 546 13.70 -13.35 -33.61
C GLY A 546 13.85 -12.20 -34.62
N ASP A 547 13.63 -10.95 -34.21
CA ASP A 547 13.89 -9.77 -35.05
C ASP A 547 15.37 -9.40 -35.01
N THR A 548 16.19 -10.21 -35.68
CA THR A 548 17.64 -10.08 -35.70
C THR A 548 18.10 -8.76 -36.34
N ALA A 549 17.38 -8.25 -37.33
CA ALA A 549 17.74 -7.00 -38.00
C ALA A 549 17.61 -5.81 -37.04
N GLU A 550 16.48 -5.68 -36.38
CA GLU A 550 16.24 -4.63 -35.42
C GLU A 550 17.13 -4.78 -34.18
N ALA A 551 17.30 -5.99 -33.68
CA ALA A 551 18.22 -6.28 -32.57
C ALA A 551 19.64 -5.78 -32.86
N THR A 552 20.17 -6.08 -34.08
CA THR A 552 21.52 -5.64 -34.48
C THR A 552 21.60 -4.12 -34.62
N ARG A 553 20.59 -3.48 -35.23
CA ARG A 553 20.53 -2.05 -35.41
C ARG A 553 20.55 -1.31 -34.07
N VAL A 554 19.65 -1.69 -33.17
CA VAL A 554 19.48 -1.04 -31.85
C VAL A 554 20.70 -1.32 -30.97
N ARG A 555 21.23 -2.52 -31.01
CA ARG A 555 22.48 -2.88 -30.30
C ARG A 555 23.62 -1.97 -30.69
N GLY A 556 23.84 -1.77 -31.99
CA GLY A 556 24.90 -0.89 -32.50
C GLY A 556 24.73 0.58 -32.04
N ILE A 557 23.48 1.05 -31.93
CA ILE A 557 23.20 2.38 -31.39
C ILE A 557 23.60 2.44 -29.90
N ALA A 558 23.16 1.48 -29.08
CA ALA A 558 23.48 1.42 -27.67
C ALA A 558 25.01 1.36 -27.42
N GLU A 559 25.75 0.57 -28.18
CA GLU A 559 27.23 0.49 -28.12
C GLU A 559 27.88 1.82 -28.45
N GLY A 560 27.37 2.50 -29.49
CA GLY A 560 27.85 3.84 -29.87
C GLY A 560 27.62 4.88 -28.75
N MET A 561 26.42 4.87 -28.16
CA MET A 561 26.08 5.77 -27.04
C MET A 561 26.91 5.44 -25.80
N ALA A 562 27.13 4.18 -25.46
CA ALA A 562 27.95 3.78 -24.33
C ALA A 562 29.42 4.22 -24.48
N ALA A 563 29.99 4.08 -25.69
CA ALA A 563 31.34 4.55 -26.00
C ALA A 563 31.47 6.09 -25.82
N GLN A 564 30.50 6.85 -26.35
CA GLN A 564 30.43 8.30 -26.20
C GLN A 564 30.27 8.69 -24.72
N TRP A 565 29.38 8.00 -23.97
CA TRP A 565 29.15 8.22 -22.54
C TRP A 565 30.45 8.05 -21.74
N MET A 566 31.19 6.96 -21.96
CA MET A 566 32.45 6.70 -21.28
C MET A 566 33.50 7.78 -21.55
N ALA A 567 33.56 8.31 -22.76
CA ALA A 567 34.50 9.35 -23.13
C ALA A 567 34.11 10.71 -22.53
N ALA A 568 32.84 11.08 -22.56
CA ALA A 568 32.34 12.39 -22.13
C ALA A 568 32.20 12.51 -20.60
N ALA A 569 31.80 11.43 -19.93
CA ALA A 569 31.56 11.43 -18.49
C ALA A 569 32.84 11.23 -17.66
N LYS A 570 33.92 10.67 -18.22
CA LYS A 570 35.16 10.37 -17.47
C LYS A 570 35.78 11.62 -16.86
N ASP A 571 36.14 11.54 -15.57
CA ASP A 571 36.82 12.63 -14.85
C ASP A 571 37.82 12.01 -13.84
N GLY A 572 39.05 11.80 -14.31
CA GLY A 572 40.11 11.18 -13.50
C GLY A 572 39.76 9.78 -13.02
N ASP A 573 39.55 9.63 -11.71
CA ASP A 573 39.27 8.38 -11.02
C ASP A 573 37.75 8.08 -10.81
N HIS A 574 36.90 8.85 -11.46
CA HIS A 574 35.41 8.69 -11.37
C HIS A 574 34.71 9.17 -12.64
N TYR A 575 33.33 9.16 -12.62
CA TYR A 575 32.50 9.73 -13.66
C TYR A 575 31.63 10.86 -13.10
N LYS A 576 31.47 11.93 -13.91
CA LYS A 576 30.76 13.17 -13.55
C LYS A 576 29.32 12.94 -13.14
N LEU A 577 28.72 13.91 -12.46
CA LEU A 577 27.27 14.04 -12.22
C LEU A 577 26.53 14.44 -13.51
N ALA A 578 27.04 15.45 -14.22
CA ALA A 578 26.54 15.93 -15.52
C ALA A 578 27.71 16.07 -16.49
N PHE A 579 27.48 15.85 -17.80
CA PHE A 579 28.54 15.86 -18.82
C PHE A 579 29.32 17.18 -18.85
N ASP A 580 28.65 18.32 -18.60
CA ASP A 580 29.19 19.66 -18.59
C ASP A 580 29.80 20.14 -17.26
N LYS A 581 29.77 19.27 -16.19
CA LYS A 581 30.21 19.68 -14.84
C LYS A 581 31.43 18.88 -14.34
N PRO A 582 32.65 19.25 -14.73
CA PRO A 582 33.86 18.57 -14.23
C PRO A 582 34.02 18.78 -12.70
N GLY A 583 34.68 17.85 -12.03
CA GLY A 583 34.87 17.84 -10.58
C GLY A 583 33.64 17.40 -9.78
N THR A 584 32.52 17.05 -10.44
CA THR A 584 31.32 16.54 -9.80
C THR A 584 31.20 15.02 -9.94
N TRP A 585 30.43 14.39 -9.09
CA TRP A 585 30.17 12.95 -9.12
C TRP A 585 28.75 12.62 -8.64
N SER A 586 28.24 11.46 -9.04
CA SER A 586 27.00 10.86 -8.51
C SER A 586 27.09 9.34 -8.47
N GLN A 587 26.24 8.68 -7.70
CA GLN A 587 26.08 7.24 -7.82
C GLN A 587 25.50 6.87 -9.19
N LYS A 588 26.16 5.98 -9.92
CA LYS A 588 25.75 5.46 -11.25
C LYS A 588 24.94 4.18 -11.11
N TYR A 589 24.00 4.18 -10.15
CA TYR A 589 23.23 3.00 -9.77
C TYR A 589 22.52 2.32 -10.94
N ASN A 590 22.09 3.08 -11.95
CA ASN A 590 21.37 2.53 -13.10
C ASN A 590 22.24 1.57 -13.95
N LEU A 591 23.56 1.69 -13.94
CA LEU A 591 24.46 0.79 -14.68
C LEU A 591 24.48 -0.65 -14.14
N VAL A 592 23.79 -0.92 -13.01
CA VAL A 592 23.68 -2.28 -12.46
C VAL A 592 23.00 -3.25 -13.43
N TRP A 593 22.12 -2.75 -14.28
CA TRP A 593 21.36 -3.55 -15.24
C TRP A 593 22.24 -4.17 -16.33
N ASP A 594 23.36 -3.51 -16.69
CA ASP A 594 24.31 -4.06 -17.66
C ASP A 594 24.74 -5.48 -17.31
N LYS A 595 25.06 -5.68 -16.02
CA LYS A 595 25.45 -6.98 -15.48
C LYS A 595 24.26 -7.89 -15.23
N ILE A 596 23.19 -7.39 -14.58
CA ILE A 596 22.01 -8.19 -14.22
C ILE A 596 21.34 -8.76 -15.47
N LEU A 597 21.16 -7.95 -16.51
CA LEU A 597 20.58 -8.40 -17.77
C LEU A 597 21.59 -9.09 -18.70
N GLY A 598 22.90 -8.88 -18.46
CA GLY A 598 23.97 -9.39 -19.31
C GLY A 598 24.03 -8.67 -20.64
N ILE A 599 23.72 -7.38 -20.64
CA ILE A 599 23.73 -6.52 -21.83
C ILE A 599 25.17 -6.30 -22.29
N ASN A 600 26.11 -6.10 -21.35
CA ASN A 600 27.56 -5.93 -21.61
C ASN A 600 27.88 -4.76 -22.55
N LEU A 601 27.32 -3.60 -22.30
CA LEU A 601 27.61 -2.33 -23.00
C LEU A 601 28.80 -1.60 -22.35
N PHE A 602 28.95 -1.74 -21.05
CA PHE A 602 30.00 -1.10 -20.28
C PHE A 602 31.03 -2.10 -19.79
N PRO A 603 32.35 -1.86 -19.97
CA PRO A 603 33.39 -2.71 -19.42
C PRO A 603 33.36 -2.66 -17.88
N SER A 604 33.69 -3.77 -17.25
CA SER A 604 33.71 -3.91 -15.78
C SER A 604 34.60 -2.88 -15.06
N SER A 605 35.52 -2.25 -15.77
CA SER A 605 36.35 -1.14 -15.25
C SER A 605 35.52 0.08 -14.85
N VAL A 606 34.40 0.36 -15.51
CA VAL A 606 33.50 1.45 -15.15
C VAL A 606 32.93 1.20 -13.74
N SER A 607 32.29 0.04 -13.52
CA SER A 607 31.73 -0.33 -12.23
C SER A 607 32.79 -0.42 -11.12
N THR A 608 33.98 -0.94 -11.42
CA THR A 608 35.07 -1.05 -10.45
C THR A 608 35.61 0.34 -10.04
N THR A 609 35.78 1.26 -11.01
CA THR A 609 36.19 2.64 -10.78
C THR A 609 35.20 3.35 -9.86
N GLU A 610 33.89 3.29 -10.20
CA GLU A 610 32.83 3.97 -9.44
C GLU A 610 32.73 3.45 -8.00
N VAL A 611 32.68 2.12 -7.81
CA VAL A 611 32.58 1.55 -6.46
C VAL A 611 33.82 1.87 -5.60
N ALA A 612 35.01 1.87 -6.20
CA ALA A 612 36.24 2.27 -5.50
C ALA A 612 36.13 3.75 -5.07
N TYR A 613 35.67 4.62 -5.95
CA TYR A 613 35.51 6.05 -5.65
C TYR A 613 34.44 6.28 -4.56
N TYR A 614 33.29 5.61 -4.63
CA TYR A 614 32.22 5.76 -3.62
C TYR A 614 32.68 5.39 -2.22
N LYS A 615 33.52 4.37 -2.08
CA LYS A 615 34.15 4.01 -0.79
C LYS A 615 34.96 5.15 -0.17
N THR A 616 35.58 6.01 -1.00
CA THR A 616 36.30 7.21 -0.51
C THR A 616 35.38 8.33 -0.06
N LYS A 617 34.09 8.29 -0.46
CA LYS A 617 33.06 9.29 -0.14
C LYS A 617 32.13 8.87 0.98
N MET A 618 32.33 7.69 1.55
CA MET A 618 31.44 7.11 2.54
C MET A 618 31.49 7.91 3.85
N ASN A 619 30.32 8.36 4.29
CA ASN A 619 30.08 8.96 5.60
C ASN A 619 29.69 7.88 6.62
N ARG A 620 29.40 8.29 7.86
CA ARG A 620 29.02 7.38 8.95
C ARG A 620 27.87 6.44 8.59
N TYR A 621 26.84 6.92 7.88
CA TYR A 621 25.62 6.19 7.58
C TYR A 621 25.42 5.86 6.08
N GLY A 622 26.46 6.00 5.26
CA GLY A 622 26.46 5.59 3.87
C GLY A 622 27.12 6.60 2.93
N VAL A 623 27.00 6.29 1.64
CA VAL A 623 27.53 7.14 0.56
C VAL A 623 26.49 8.17 0.19
N PRO A 624 26.84 9.47 0.12
CA PRO A 624 25.94 10.47 -0.46
C PRO A 624 25.47 10.10 -1.88
N LEU A 625 24.32 10.60 -2.28
CA LEU A 625 23.77 10.35 -3.62
C LEU A 625 24.69 10.91 -4.70
N ASP A 626 25.21 12.11 -4.45
CA ASP A 626 26.09 12.82 -5.37
C ASP A 626 26.89 13.93 -4.64
N SER A 627 27.61 14.75 -5.41
CA SER A 627 28.48 15.81 -4.91
C SER A 627 27.74 17.07 -4.44
N ARG A 628 26.42 17.15 -4.56
CA ARG A 628 25.66 18.37 -4.21
C ARG A 628 25.34 18.44 -2.72
N GLU A 629 24.95 17.29 -2.12
CA GLU A 629 24.50 17.24 -0.73
C GLU A 629 24.95 15.94 -0.04
N SER A 630 24.86 15.88 1.29
CA SER A 630 25.27 14.72 2.08
C SER A 630 24.15 13.72 2.34
N TYR A 631 22.96 13.88 1.76
CA TYR A 631 21.91 12.87 1.83
C TYR A 631 22.10 11.75 0.81
N THR A 632 21.42 10.65 1.02
CA THR A 632 21.41 9.50 0.11
C THR A 632 20.02 8.88 -0.01
N LYS A 633 19.88 8.00 -1.01
CA LYS A 633 18.76 7.05 -1.13
C LYS A 633 19.26 5.66 -0.80
N LEU A 634 18.57 5.00 0.13
CA LEU A 634 18.96 3.68 0.65
C LEU A 634 18.99 2.61 -0.45
N ASP A 635 17.96 2.57 -1.28
CA ASP A 635 17.80 1.69 -2.43
C ASP A 635 18.95 1.87 -3.42
N TRP A 636 19.24 3.11 -3.86
CA TRP A 636 20.31 3.40 -4.80
C TRP A 636 21.71 3.07 -4.28
N THR A 637 21.90 3.22 -2.99
CA THR A 637 23.17 2.83 -2.34
C THR A 637 23.43 1.32 -2.48
N LEU A 638 22.40 0.48 -2.34
CA LEU A 638 22.53 -0.96 -2.51
C LEU A 638 22.57 -1.40 -3.98
N TRP A 639 21.95 -0.65 -4.90
CA TRP A 639 22.16 -0.85 -6.33
C TRP A 639 23.61 -0.56 -6.71
N SER A 640 24.16 0.55 -6.20
CA SER A 640 25.60 0.89 -6.40
C SER A 640 26.53 -0.18 -5.82
N ALA A 641 26.19 -0.75 -4.66
CA ALA A 641 26.93 -1.88 -4.08
C ALA A 641 26.92 -3.14 -4.97
N ALA A 642 25.84 -3.32 -5.75
CA ALA A 642 25.66 -4.47 -6.63
C ALA A 642 26.42 -4.37 -7.97
N LEU A 643 26.94 -3.21 -8.34
CA LEU A 643 27.60 -2.94 -9.63
C LEU A 643 28.73 -3.94 -9.95
N THR A 644 29.58 -4.24 -8.98
CA THR A 644 30.71 -5.18 -9.18
C THR A 644 30.28 -6.64 -9.06
N GLY A 645 29.14 -6.91 -8.38
CA GLY A 645 28.68 -8.26 -8.00
C GLY A 645 29.54 -8.92 -6.93
N LYS A 646 30.42 -8.19 -6.25
CA LYS A 646 31.27 -8.72 -5.16
C LYS A 646 30.54 -8.60 -3.81
N LYS A 647 30.57 -9.70 -3.04
CA LYS A 647 29.96 -9.73 -1.71
C LYS A 647 30.57 -8.70 -0.77
N GLU A 648 31.88 -8.46 -0.87
CA GLU A 648 32.61 -7.51 -0.05
C GLU A 648 32.09 -6.07 -0.22
N ASP A 649 31.66 -5.70 -1.43
CA ASP A 649 31.07 -4.41 -1.71
C ASP A 649 29.68 -4.31 -1.06
N ILE A 650 28.86 -5.35 -1.20
CA ILE A 650 27.54 -5.41 -0.55
C ILE A 650 27.66 -5.27 0.97
N VAL A 651 28.61 -5.99 1.58
CA VAL A 651 28.88 -5.90 3.02
C VAL A 651 29.35 -4.51 3.43
N ALA A 652 30.24 -3.88 2.63
CA ALA A 652 30.78 -2.56 2.92
C ALA A 652 29.70 -1.46 2.90
N PHE A 653 28.75 -1.54 1.98
CA PHE A 653 27.69 -0.54 1.84
C PHE A 653 26.50 -0.81 2.78
N SER A 654 26.16 -2.08 3.03
CA SER A 654 25.06 -2.42 3.94
C SER A 654 25.38 -2.16 5.43
N GLY A 655 26.67 -2.15 5.79
CA GLY A 655 27.10 -1.87 7.17
C GLY A 655 26.61 -0.50 7.67
N PRO A 656 26.99 0.61 7.03
CA PRO A 656 26.50 1.95 7.39
C PRO A 656 24.98 2.11 7.35
N ILE A 657 24.29 1.46 6.40
CA ILE A 657 22.82 1.45 6.34
C ILE A 657 22.23 0.75 7.57
N TYR A 658 22.81 -0.39 7.97
CA TYR A 658 22.39 -1.08 9.19
C TYR A 658 22.59 -0.20 10.44
N ASP A 659 23.69 0.54 10.50
CA ASP A 659 23.95 1.47 11.58
C ASP A 659 22.98 2.66 11.56
N PHE A 660 22.62 3.18 10.38
CA PHE A 660 21.52 4.14 10.23
C PHE A 660 20.21 3.59 10.81
N LEU A 661 19.79 2.40 10.47
CA LEU A 661 18.55 1.79 10.98
C LEU A 661 18.56 1.64 12.50
N ASN A 662 19.74 1.34 13.10
CA ASN A 662 19.88 1.17 14.55
C ASN A 662 19.91 2.50 15.32
N TYR A 663 20.55 3.52 14.76
CA TYR A 663 20.91 4.74 15.49
C TYR A 663 20.17 5.98 15.02
N SER A 664 19.39 5.93 13.95
CA SER A 664 18.57 7.04 13.49
C SER A 664 17.72 7.61 14.63
N PRO A 665 17.73 8.94 14.84
CA PRO A 665 16.83 9.60 15.78
C PRO A 665 15.38 9.62 15.25
N SER A 666 15.18 9.50 13.94
CA SER A 666 13.86 9.48 13.31
C SER A 666 13.19 8.12 13.51
N ARG A 667 12.07 8.12 14.25
CA ARG A 667 11.32 6.92 14.67
C ARG A 667 10.06 6.77 13.82
N VAL A 668 10.26 6.48 12.53
CA VAL A 668 9.19 6.35 11.52
C VAL A 668 9.40 5.06 10.72
N PRO A 669 8.40 4.53 10.01
CA PRO A 669 8.61 3.51 9.00
C PRO A 669 9.79 3.89 8.10
N MET A 670 10.62 2.93 7.73
CA MET A 670 11.94 3.17 7.14
C MET A 670 11.88 4.22 6.03
N THR A 671 12.67 5.31 6.20
CA THR A 671 12.89 6.29 5.14
C THR A 671 13.90 5.76 4.13
N ASP A 672 13.67 6.03 2.86
CA ASP A 672 14.64 5.80 1.80
C ASP A 672 15.55 7.02 1.55
N TRP A 673 15.21 8.21 2.09
CA TRP A 673 15.93 9.48 1.91
C TRP A 673 16.34 10.09 3.25
N TYR A 674 17.67 10.05 3.54
CA TYR A 674 18.20 10.44 4.84
C TYR A 674 19.63 11.06 4.73
N TRP A 675 20.04 11.78 5.76
CA TRP A 675 21.36 12.39 5.87
C TRP A 675 22.41 11.36 6.29
N THR A 676 23.48 11.19 5.48
CA THR A 676 24.52 10.18 5.73
C THR A 676 25.47 10.54 6.88
N ILE A 677 25.43 11.80 7.35
CA ILE A 677 26.30 12.30 8.43
C ILE A 677 25.71 11.96 9.80
N ASP A 678 24.43 12.25 10.04
CA ASP A 678 23.77 12.13 11.34
C ASP A 678 22.63 11.09 11.40
N GLY A 679 22.20 10.56 10.25
CA GLY A 679 21.15 9.55 10.18
C GLY A 679 19.74 10.10 10.42
N THR A 680 19.51 11.41 10.30
CA THR A 680 18.17 11.98 10.35
C THR A 680 17.44 11.76 9.04
N GLN A 681 16.12 11.54 9.11
CA GLN A 681 15.26 11.54 7.93
C GLN A 681 15.34 12.87 7.21
N ARG A 682 15.51 12.86 5.88
CA ARG A 682 15.41 14.04 5.05
C ARG A 682 13.98 14.20 4.53
N GLY A 683 13.40 13.12 4.10
CA GLY A 683 12.03 13.04 3.61
C GLY A 683 11.64 11.59 3.35
N PHE A 684 10.44 11.37 2.82
CA PHE A 684 9.87 10.07 2.47
C PHE A 684 9.85 9.06 3.63
N GLN A 685 8.89 8.18 3.64
CA GLN A 685 8.81 7.02 4.53
C GLN A 685 7.77 6.04 4.00
N ALA A 686 7.81 4.80 4.46
CA ALA A 686 6.84 3.77 4.13
C ALA A 686 6.64 3.52 2.62
N ARG A 687 7.57 3.97 1.75
CA ARG A 687 7.46 3.78 0.30
C ARG A 687 7.88 2.37 -0.12
N SER A 688 7.33 1.89 -1.24
CA SER A 688 7.72 0.60 -1.83
C SER A 688 9.13 0.61 -2.41
N ALA A 689 9.69 1.78 -2.74
CA ALA A 689 11.01 1.96 -3.34
C ALA A 689 12.13 1.15 -2.66
N ILE A 690 12.04 0.96 -1.33
CA ILE A 690 13.03 0.18 -0.59
C ILE A 690 13.08 -1.31 -0.97
N GLY A 691 12.15 -1.82 -1.79
CA GLY A 691 12.28 -3.12 -2.45
C GLY A 691 13.55 -3.24 -3.29
N GLY A 692 14.17 -2.10 -3.63
CA GLY A 692 15.46 -2.00 -4.30
C GLY A 692 16.63 -2.62 -3.54
N VAL A 693 16.50 -2.80 -2.23
CA VAL A 693 17.54 -3.51 -1.44
C VAL A 693 17.76 -4.96 -1.89
N PHE A 694 16.82 -5.53 -2.68
CA PHE A 694 16.95 -6.86 -3.25
C PHE A 694 17.78 -6.91 -4.54
N MET A 695 18.21 -5.79 -5.11
CA MET A 695 19.06 -5.74 -6.32
C MET A 695 20.32 -6.60 -6.21
N PRO A 696 21.07 -6.58 -5.09
CA PRO A 696 22.26 -7.44 -4.95
C PRO A 696 21.97 -8.94 -5.12
N VAL A 697 20.77 -9.41 -4.79
CA VAL A 697 20.39 -10.82 -4.88
C VAL A 697 20.29 -11.27 -6.33
N LEU A 698 19.92 -10.38 -7.25
CA LEU A 698 19.80 -10.67 -8.68
C LEU A 698 21.16 -10.97 -9.33
N ASN A 699 22.28 -10.60 -8.69
CA ASN A 699 23.63 -11.03 -9.09
C ASN A 699 23.89 -12.52 -8.92
N SER A 700 23.01 -13.26 -8.22
CA SER A 700 23.08 -14.71 -8.08
C SER A 700 22.03 -15.39 -8.97
N PRO A 701 22.38 -15.86 -10.17
CA PRO A 701 21.40 -16.49 -11.08
C PRO A 701 20.70 -17.70 -10.45
N ALA A 702 21.38 -18.45 -9.59
CA ALA A 702 20.81 -19.62 -8.91
C ALA A 702 19.69 -19.21 -7.92
N ILE A 703 19.94 -18.17 -7.10
CA ILE A 703 18.93 -17.66 -6.15
C ILE A 703 17.78 -17.02 -6.91
N TRP A 704 18.07 -16.20 -7.92
CA TRP A 704 17.07 -15.55 -8.75
C TRP A 704 16.15 -16.57 -9.44
N SER A 705 16.72 -17.54 -10.17
CA SER A 705 15.93 -18.57 -10.85
C SER A 705 15.10 -19.42 -9.89
N LYS A 706 15.60 -19.70 -8.69
CA LYS A 706 14.87 -20.44 -7.65
C LYS A 706 13.59 -19.72 -7.23
N TRP A 707 13.71 -18.46 -6.83
CA TRP A 707 12.58 -17.69 -6.30
C TRP A 707 11.60 -17.27 -7.40
N ALA A 708 12.10 -16.74 -8.52
CA ALA A 708 11.27 -16.37 -9.66
C ALA A 708 10.53 -17.58 -10.24
N GLY A 709 11.16 -18.76 -10.25
CA GLY A 709 10.52 -20.00 -10.70
C GLY A 709 9.31 -20.41 -9.86
N ARG A 710 9.29 -20.10 -8.55
CA ARG A 710 8.11 -20.30 -7.68
C ARG A 710 6.97 -19.34 -8.04
N GLY A 711 7.27 -18.04 -8.22
CA GLY A 711 6.28 -17.07 -8.66
C GLY A 711 5.67 -17.41 -10.02
N LEU A 712 6.49 -17.87 -10.97
CA LEU A 712 6.02 -18.34 -12.28
C LEU A 712 5.22 -19.65 -12.18
N ALA A 713 5.43 -20.46 -11.16
CA ALA A 713 4.60 -21.65 -10.91
C ALA A 713 3.22 -21.26 -10.36
N ASP A 714 3.14 -20.27 -9.48
CA ASP A 714 1.88 -19.71 -9.00
C ASP A 714 1.06 -19.12 -10.16
N GLU A 715 1.69 -18.40 -11.09
CA GLU A 715 1.03 -17.82 -12.27
C GLU A 715 0.19 -18.83 -13.05
N LYS A 716 0.60 -20.10 -13.11
CA LYS A 716 -0.14 -21.14 -13.82
C LYS A 716 -1.50 -21.46 -13.18
N THR A 717 -1.71 -21.05 -11.95
CA THR A 717 -2.96 -21.22 -11.19
C THR A 717 -3.89 -20.02 -11.31
N LEU A 718 -3.39 -18.91 -11.84
CA LEU A 718 -4.08 -17.62 -11.90
C LEU A 718 -4.69 -17.39 -13.29
N ASN A 719 -5.74 -16.60 -13.34
CA ASN A 719 -6.22 -16.04 -14.59
C ASN A 719 -5.34 -14.84 -14.97
N MET A 720 -4.57 -14.97 -16.06
CA MET A 720 -3.69 -13.91 -16.57
C MET A 720 -4.25 -13.21 -17.82
N ASN A 721 -5.55 -13.32 -18.05
CA ASN A 721 -6.23 -12.67 -19.16
C ASN A 721 -6.82 -11.31 -18.70
N TRP A 722 -5.98 -10.29 -18.68
CA TRP A 722 -6.41 -8.93 -18.31
C TRP A 722 -7.45 -8.36 -19.24
N ALA A 723 -8.43 -7.66 -18.67
CA ALA A 723 -9.42 -6.92 -19.41
C ALA A 723 -8.77 -5.71 -20.14
N PRO A 724 -9.29 -5.31 -21.30
CA PRO A 724 -8.87 -4.05 -21.92
C PRO A 724 -9.25 -2.87 -21.02
N LEU A 725 -8.67 -1.70 -21.32
CA LEU A 725 -9.10 -0.46 -20.68
C LEU A 725 -10.63 -0.35 -20.74
N PRO A 726 -11.27 0.06 -19.66
CA PRO A 726 -12.69 0.36 -19.67
C PRO A 726 -13.01 1.38 -20.78
N PRO A 727 -14.09 1.22 -21.53
CA PRO A 727 -14.55 2.27 -22.42
C PRO A 727 -14.85 3.53 -21.58
N PRO A 728 -14.81 4.74 -22.19
CA PRO A 728 -15.25 5.93 -21.50
C PRO A 728 -16.64 5.73 -20.90
N GLN A 729 -16.81 6.10 -19.65
CA GLN A 729 -18.10 5.97 -18.97
C GLN A 729 -19.16 6.80 -19.69
N VAL A 730 -20.33 6.23 -19.88
CA VAL A 730 -21.51 6.96 -20.35
C VAL A 730 -22.21 7.56 -19.15
N VAL A 731 -22.05 8.87 -18.99
CA VAL A 731 -22.70 9.64 -17.91
C VAL A 731 -23.98 10.27 -18.45
N THR A 732 -25.12 9.87 -17.88
CA THR A 732 -26.44 10.41 -18.26
C THR A 732 -27.02 11.15 -17.06
N GLU A 733 -27.43 12.40 -17.29
CA GLU A 733 -28.08 13.22 -16.27
C GLU A 733 -29.44 12.63 -15.85
N VAL A 734 -29.65 12.48 -14.57
CA VAL A 734 -30.89 11.99 -13.94
C VAL A 734 -31.59 13.11 -13.15
N VAL A 735 -30.81 13.83 -12.35
CA VAL A 735 -31.22 15.04 -11.64
C VAL A 735 -30.25 16.14 -12.06
N PRO A 736 -30.66 17.16 -12.79
CA PRO A 736 -29.75 18.13 -13.38
C PRO A 736 -28.93 18.88 -12.31
N ASN A 737 -27.66 19.11 -12.64
CA ASN A 737 -26.84 20.13 -12.00
C ASN A 737 -26.88 21.43 -12.83
N SER A 738 -26.14 22.43 -12.42
CA SER A 738 -26.18 23.76 -13.07
C SER A 738 -25.17 23.92 -14.22
N SER A 739 -24.52 22.86 -14.69
CA SER A 739 -23.54 22.94 -15.78
C SER A 739 -24.13 23.40 -17.11
N LYS A 740 -25.39 23.04 -17.38
CA LYS A 740 -26.09 23.38 -18.64
C LYS A 740 -27.07 24.53 -18.50
N GLY A 741 -27.44 24.90 -17.27
CA GLY A 741 -28.44 25.94 -16.99
C GLY A 741 -28.70 26.10 -15.50
N GLY A 742 -29.16 27.22 -15.03
CA GLY A 742 -29.41 27.44 -13.59
C GLY A 742 -30.44 26.47 -13.00
N VAL A 743 -30.11 25.87 -11.88
CA VAL A 743 -31.01 25.04 -11.08
C VAL A 743 -31.31 25.76 -9.79
N THR A 744 -32.60 25.90 -9.45
CA THR A 744 -33.05 26.64 -8.28
C THR A 744 -32.82 25.87 -6.99
N TRP A 745 -32.23 26.56 -5.99
CA TRP A 745 -32.01 26.10 -4.63
C TRP A 745 -32.58 27.10 -3.61
N SER A 746 -33.03 26.58 -2.48
CA SER A 746 -33.15 27.36 -1.24
C SER A 746 -31.82 27.29 -0.52
N TYR A 747 -31.24 28.44 -0.10
CA TYR A 747 -29.91 28.45 0.53
C TYR A 747 -29.83 29.47 1.69
N THR A 748 -28.86 29.24 2.57
CA THR A 748 -28.47 30.17 3.64
C THR A 748 -26.96 30.11 3.87
N THR A 749 -26.40 31.23 4.31
CA THR A 749 -24.99 31.32 4.76
C THR A 749 -24.87 31.51 6.28
N ALA A 750 -26.04 31.58 6.96
CA ALA A 750 -26.09 31.55 8.42
C ALA A 750 -26.27 30.10 8.89
N THR A 751 -25.49 29.69 9.90
CA THR A 751 -25.55 28.34 10.46
C THR A 751 -26.97 27.94 10.84
N PRO A 752 -27.59 26.97 10.16
CA PRO A 752 -28.94 26.51 10.45
C PRO A 752 -28.95 25.57 11.69
N PRO A 753 -30.13 25.27 12.26
CA PRO A 753 -30.28 24.21 13.26
C PRO A 753 -29.71 22.85 12.82
N GLY A 754 -29.36 21.98 13.78
CA GLY A 754 -28.66 20.73 13.49
C GLY A 754 -29.43 19.70 12.65
N ASP A 755 -30.71 19.85 12.44
CA ASP A 755 -31.59 19.01 11.61
C ASP A 755 -31.89 19.59 10.21
N TRP A 756 -31.16 20.61 9.78
CA TRP A 756 -31.36 21.34 8.52
C TRP A 756 -31.44 20.43 7.29
N PHE A 757 -30.84 19.26 7.29
CA PHE A 757 -30.85 18.27 6.22
C PHE A 757 -32.09 17.36 6.24
N ALA A 758 -32.88 17.36 7.30
CA ALA A 758 -34.07 16.50 7.44
C ALA A 758 -35.09 16.75 6.32
N ALA A 759 -35.72 15.71 5.79
CA ALA A 759 -36.67 15.85 4.68
C ALA A 759 -37.86 16.79 4.97
N SER A 760 -38.23 16.92 6.24
CA SER A 760 -39.33 17.79 6.71
C SER A 760 -38.92 19.21 7.10
N TYR A 761 -37.61 19.56 7.00
CA TYR A 761 -37.12 20.87 7.40
C TYR A 761 -37.73 22.00 6.56
N ASP A 762 -38.19 23.06 7.21
CA ASP A 762 -38.79 24.24 6.56
C ASP A 762 -37.72 25.25 6.12
N THR A 763 -37.63 25.49 4.83
CA THR A 763 -36.71 26.48 4.23
C THR A 763 -37.37 27.80 3.89
N SER A 764 -38.58 28.07 4.36
CA SER A 764 -39.32 29.31 4.03
C SER A 764 -38.60 30.61 4.41
N ALA A 765 -37.70 30.54 5.41
CA ALA A 765 -36.85 31.65 5.84
C ALA A 765 -35.50 31.73 5.04
N TRP A 766 -35.23 30.80 4.15
CA TRP A 766 -33.98 30.79 3.38
C TRP A 766 -34.12 31.63 2.10
N GLN A 767 -32.97 32.07 1.57
CA GLN A 767 -32.93 32.73 0.26
C GLN A 767 -33.14 31.73 -0.86
N THR A 768 -33.54 32.23 -2.03
CA THR A 768 -33.63 31.43 -3.26
C THR A 768 -32.56 31.92 -4.23
N GLY A 769 -31.82 31.01 -4.83
CA GLY A 769 -30.80 31.33 -5.82
C GLY A 769 -30.65 30.21 -6.88
N GLU A 770 -30.08 30.58 -8.00
CA GLU A 770 -29.70 29.59 -9.01
C GLU A 770 -28.28 29.05 -8.75
N GLY A 771 -28.12 27.74 -8.72
CA GLY A 771 -26.79 27.12 -8.79
C GLY A 771 -26.12 27.43 -10.12
N SER A 772 -24.84 27.49 -10.21
CA SER A 772 -23.79 27.23 -9.23
C SER A 772 -23.54 28.43 -8.30
N PHE A 773 -23.16 28.12 -7.07
CA PHE A 773 -22.81 29.12 -6.07
C PHE A 773 -21.30 29.25 -5.98
N GLY A 774 -20.75 30.45 -5.79
CA GLY A 774 -19.33 30.66 -5.60
C GLY A 774 -18.84 32.07 -5.89
N MET A 775 -17.54 32.19 -6.17
CA MET A 775 -16.84 33.42 -6.54
C MET A 775 -16.37 33.35 -8.00
N GLU A 776 -16.43 34.45 -8.72
CA GLU A 776 -16.09 34.57 -10.13
C GLU A 776 -14.55 34.60 -10.34
N ARG A 777 -13.88 33.45 -10.19
CA ARG A 777 -12.44 33.30 -10.38
C ARG A 777 -12.00 32.12 -11.24
N THR A 778 -12.86 31.19 -11.51
CA THR A 778 -12.54 30.00 -12.30
C THR A 778 -13.08 30.11 -13.72
N PRO A 779 -12.32 29.67 -14.74
CA PRO A 779 -12.73 29.77 -16.13
C PRO A 779 -13.97 28.97 -16.49
N ASP A 780 -14.37 28.00 -15.65
CA ASP A 780 -15.57 27.17 -15.75
C ASP A 780 -15.76 26.47 -14.39
N PRO A 781 -16.91 26.51 -13.75
CA PRO A 781 -18.26 26.69 -14.21
C PRO A 781 -18.79 28.12 -14.00
N THR A 782 -19.84 28.47 -14.73
CA THR A 782 -20.49 29.78 -14.64
C THR A 782 -21.18 29.98 -13.30
N ILE A 783 -20.65 30.84 -12.43
CA ILE A 783 -21.27 31.22 -11.17
C ILE A 783 -22.53 32.03 -11.45
N ARG A 784 -23.65 31.64 -10.88
CA ARG A 784 -24.96 32.31 -11.00
C ARG A 784 -25.39 33.02 -9.74
N THR A 785 -25.02 32.47 -8.59
CA THR A 785 -25.28 33.09 -7.29
C THR A 785 -23.96 33.27 -6.53
N ALA A 786 -23.67 34.52 -6.15
CA ALA A 786 -22.48 34.85 -5.40
C ALA A 786 -22.52 34.27 -3.97
N TRP A 787 -21.46 33.59 -3.56
CA TRP A 787 -21.26 33.10 -2.21
C TRP A 787 -19.85 33.50 -1.72
N THR A 788 -19.78 34.24 -0.61
CA THR A 788 -18.54 34.86 -0.11
C THR A 788 -18.25 34.55 1.36
N THR A 789 -19.11 33.84 2.05
CA THR A 789 -18.95 33.39 3.45
C THR A 789 -18.16 32.07 3.54
N PRO A 790 -17.64 31.69 4.72
CA PRO A 790 -16.96 30.39 4.87
C PRO A 790 -17.86 29.17 4.60
N ASP A 791 -19.15 29.26 4.91
CA ASP A 791 -20.08 28.15 4.78
C ASP A 791 -21.30 28.53 3.94
N ILE A 792 -21.84 27.53 3.21
CA ILE A 792 -23.13 27.59 2.54
C ILE A 792 -23.94 26.32 2.77
N TRP A 793 -25.22 26.46 3.12
CA TRP A 793 -26.19 25.38 3.18
C TRP A 793 -27.23 25.59 2.11
N ALA A 794 -27.47 24.55 1.30
CA ALA A 794 -28.42 24.63 0.20
C ALA A 794 -29.32 23.38 0.18
N ARG A 795 -30.57 23.57 -0.24
CA ARG A 795 -31.57 22.48 -0.34
C ARG A 795 -32.43 22.65 -1.58
N ARG A 796 -32.79 21.52 -2.18
CA ARG A 796 -33.77 21.49 -3.25
C ARG A 796 -34.61 20.23 -3.27
N GLU A 797 -35.79 20.33 -3.87
CA GLU A 797 -36.61 19.19 -4.21
C GLU A 797 -36.31 18.70 -5.61
N PHE A 798 -36.40 17.40 -5.80
CA PHE A 798 -36.29 16.77 -7.11
C PHE A 798 -37.22 15.56 -7.20
N THR A 799 -37.53 15.14 -8.42
CA THR A 799 -38.46 14.02 -8.67
C THR A 799 -37.73 12.91 -9.42
N LEU A 800 -37.93 11.67 -9.01
CA LEU A 800 -37.47 10.47 -9.70
C LEU A 800 -38.67 9.64 -10.18
N THR A 801 -38.49 8.99 -11.34
CA THR A 801 -39.44 7.98 -11.82
C THR A 801 -39.04 6.59 -11.32
N ALA A 802 -39.96 5.64 -11.37
CA ALA A 802 -39.64 4.23 -11.05
C ALA A 802 -38.58 3.66 -12.00
N GLU A 803 -38.59 4.09 -13.27
CA GLU A 803 -37.58 3.68 -14.27
C GLU A 803 -36.17 4.22 -13.93
N GLN A 804 -36.08 5.46 -13.44
CA GLN A 804 -34.81 6.06 -12.99
C GLN A 804 -34.23 5.36 -11.76
N LEU A 805 -35.06 4.62 -11.00
CA LEU A 805 -34.66 3.85 -9.83
C LEU A 805 -34.52 2.35 -10.11
N ALA A 806 -34.66 1.90 -11.37
CA ALA A 806 -34.58 0.46 -11.69
C ALA A 806 -33.22 -0.18 -11.33
N ASN A 807 -32.13 0.58 -11.48
CA ASN A 807 -30.76 0.18 -11.09
C ASN A 807 -30.15 1.29 -10.22
N PRO A 808 -30.52 1.37 -8.94
CA PRO A 808 -30.08 2.47 -8.08
C PRO A 808 -28.56 2.51 -7.86
N GLU A 809 -27.88 1.36 -7.98
CA GLU A 809 -26.42 1.25 -7.88
C GLU A 809 -25.65 1.94 -9.03
N GLU A 810 -26.29 2.25 -10.14
CA GLU A 810 -25.75 3.04 -11.25
C GLU A 810 -25.89 4.56 -10.99
N LEU A 811 -26.60 4.98 -9.93
CA LEU A 811 -26.76 6.39 -9.60
C LEU A 811 -25.57 6.89 -8.79
N GLU A 812 -25.03 8.03 -9.22
CA GLU A 812 -23.92 8.72 -8.57
C GLU A 812 -24.26 10.20 -8.41
N LEU A 813 -23.64 10.84 -7.41
CA LEU A 813 -23.66 12.30 -7.31
C LEU A 813 -22.68 12.86 -8.34
N ALA A 814 -23.13 13.83 -9.12
CA ALA A 814 -22.25 14.73 -9.86
C ALA A 814 -22.08 15.97 -9.02
N PHE A 815 -20.98 16.10 -8.30
CA PHE A 815 -20.75 17.14 -7.30
C PHE A 815 -19.48 17.92 -7.61
N SER A 816 -19.59 19.23 -7.57
CA SER A 816 -18.44 20.15 -7.61
C SER A 816 -18.50 21.05 -6.38
N HIS A 817 -17.38 21.13 -5.66
CA HIS A 817 -17.26 21.82 -4.37
C HIS A 817 -15.84 22.33 -4.13
N ASP A 818 -15.76 23.33 -3.28
CA ASP A 818 -14.50 23.93 -2.82
C ASP A 818 -14.73 24.61 -1.45
N ASP A 819 -14.18 24.09 -0.29
CA ASP A 819 -13.36 22.90 -0.07
C ASP A 819 -14.23 21.66 0.29
N ASP A 820 -14.50 21.47 1.62
CA ASP A 820 -15.18 20.29 2.16
C ASP A 820 -16.67 20.31 1.89
N GLY A 821 -17.22 19.25 1.31
CA GLY A 821 -18.62 19.14 0.94
C GLY A 821 -19.34 17.96 1.57
N GLU A 822 -20.59 18.15 1.98
CA GLU A 822 -21.51 17.13 2.48
C GLU A 822 -22.81 17.14 1.67
N VAL A 823 -23.27 15.97 1.28
CA VAL A 823 -24.55 15.81 0.56
C VAL A 823 -25.44 14.83 1.30
N TYR A 824 -26.70 15.20 1.48
CA TYR A 824 -27.75 14.38 2.09
C TYR A 824 -28.88 14.15 1.08
N LEU A 825 -29.41 12.92 1.04
CA LEU A 825 -30.60 12.56 0.28
C LEU A 825 -31.69 12.10 1.24
N ASN A 826 -32.84 12.75 1.19
CA ASN A 826 -33.99 12.50 2.09
C ASN A 826 -33.63 12.52 3.60
N GLY A 827 -32.64 13.31 3.97
CA GLY A 827 -32.14 13.41 5.35
C GLY A 827 -31.09 12.37 5.73
N ILE A 828 -30.70 11.50 4.80
CA ILE A 828 -29.67 10.46 5.01
C ILE A 828 -28.34 10.92 4.41
N PRO A 829 -27.21 10.82 5.10
CA PRO A 829 -25.90 11.14 4.55
C PRO A 829 -25.63 10.33 3.27
N ALA A 830 -25.38 11.02 2.16
CA ALA A 830 -25.11 10.44 0.86
C ALA A 830 -23.64 10.45 0.50
N LEU A 831 -22.94 11.52 0.86
CA LEU A 831 -21.52 11.74 0.56
C LEU A 831 -20.94 12.73 1.57
N THR A 832 -19.68 12.48 1.96
CA THR A 832 -18.76 13.47 2.53
C THR A 832 -17.54 13.53 1.63
N ALA A 833 -17.29 14.65 0.97
CA ALA A 833 -16.19 14.85 0.04
C ALA A 833 -15.29 15.96 0.58
N PRO A 834 -14.07 15.63 1.04
CA PRO A 834 -13.12 16.61 1.54
C PRO A 834 -12.28 17.24 0.43
N GLY A 835 -11.78 18.44 0.70
CA GLY A 835 -10.95 19.21 -0.23
C GLY A 835 -11.77 19.76 -1.39
N ALA A 836 -11.09 20.22 -2.43
CA ALA A 836 -11.71 20.88 -3.58
C ALA A 836 -11.67 20.01 -4.83
N ASN A 837 -12.65 20.18 -5.71
CA ASN A 837 -12.56 19.74 -7.10
C ASN A 837 -12.92 20.88 -8.06
N ASN A 838 -12.27 20.88 -9.25
CA ASN A 838 -12.43 21.95 -10.24
C ASN A 838 -13.48 21.63 -11.31
N SER A 839 -14.23 20.54 -11.14
CA SER A 839 -15.22 20.05 -12.10
C SER A 839 -16.23 19.13 -11.41
N TYR A 840 -17.33 18.81 -12.10
CA TYR A 840 -18.28 17.82 -11.59
C TYR A 840 -17.66 16.42 -11.61
N GLU A 841 -17.23 15.97 -10.45
CA GLU A 841 -16.79 14.60 -10.25
C GLU A 841 -17.96 13.69 -9.90
N GLN A 842 -17.84 12.40 -10.25
CA GLN A 842 -18.83 11.38 -9.93
C GLN A 842 -18.46 10.67 -8.63
N PHE A 843 -19.39 10.70 -7.66
CA PHE A 843 -19.21 10.09 -6.35
C PHE A 843 -20.30 9.05 -6.09
N MET A 844 -19.90 7.93 -5.50
CA MET A 844 -20.88 6.92 -5.03
C MET A 844 -21.82 7.52 -3.99
N ILE A 845 -23.10 7.26 -4.15
CA ILE A 845 -24.10 7.54 -3.12
C ILE A 845 -24.03 6.42 -2.07
N SER A 846 -24.05 6.76 -0.79
CA SER A 846 -24.08 5.76 0.28
C SER A 846 -25.26 4.80 0.12
N ARG A 847 -25.10 3.53 0.52
CA ARG A 847 -26.18 2.53 0.41
C ARG A 847 -27.44 2.95 1.15
N ALA A 848 -27.30 3.57 2.32
CA ALA A 848 -28.42 4.05 3.09
C ALA A 848 -29.19 5.17 2.37
N ALA A 849 -28.47 6.11 1.76
CA ALA A 849 -29.08 7.19 0.99
C ALA A 849 -29.71 6.67 -0.31
N LEU A 850 -29.07 5.72 -1.03
CA LEU A 850 -29.70 5.05 -2.19
C LEU A 850 -31.01 4.37 -1.80
N ALA A 851 -31.05 3.67 -0.67
CA ALA A 851 -32.25 3.01 -0.18
C ALA A 851 -33.36 3.99 0.25
N SER A 852 -33.03 5.24 0.51
CA SER A 852 -34.00 6.30 0.87
C SER A 852 -34.69 6.91 -0.35
N LEU A 853 -34.13 6.73 -1.57
CA LEU A 853 -34.71 7.29 -2.81
C LEU A 853 -36.01 6.57 -3.17
N LYS A 854 -36.99 7.33 -3.62
CA LYS A 854 -38.30 6.81 -3.96
C LYS A 854 -38.85 7.49 -5.23
N PRO A 855 -39.74 6.82 -5.94
CA PRO A 855 -40.49 7.47 -7.01
C PRO A 855 -41.28 8.67 -6.47
N GLY A 856 -41.30 9.77 -7.23
CA GLY A 856 -41.90 11.04 -6.82
C GLY A 856 -40.88 11.95 -6.11
N ARG A 857 -41.35 12.70 -5.12
CA ARG A 857 -40.61 13.77 -4.42
C ARG A 857 -39.49 13.21 -3.56
N ASN A 858 -38.29 13.76 -3.75
CA ASN A 858 -37.08 13.55 -2.94
C ASN A 858 -36.45 14.90 -2.60
N ILE A 859 -35.59 14.93 -1.58
CA ILE A 859 -34.86 16.13 -1.13
C ILE A 859 -33.35 15.85 -1.26
N MET A 860 -32.66 16.85 -1.82
CA MET A 860 -31.19 16.96 -1.76
C MET A 860 -30.82 18.13 -0.87
N ALA A 861 -29.94 17.91 0.10
CA ALA A 861 -29.42 18.97 0.95
C ALA A 861 -27.87 18.91 0.87
N VAL A 862 -27.23 20.07 0.74
CA VAL A 862 -25.79 20.21 0.53
C VAL A 862 -25.23 21.24 1.50
N HIS A 863 -24.13 20.96 2.13
CA HIS A 863 -23.29 21.90 2.86
C HIS A 863 -21.89 21.90 2.26
N VAL A 864 -21.34 23.08 2.05
CA VAL A 864 -19.93 23.23 1.65
C VAL A 864 -19.28 24.24 2.58
N ARG A 865 -18.09 23.87 3.07
CA ARG A 865 -17.25 24.69 3.92
C ARG A 865 -15.97 25.02 3.17
N ASP A 866 -15.74 26.30 2.93
CA ASP A 866 -14.50 26.84 2.39
C ASP A 866 -13.50 27.13 3.52
N THR A 867 -12.26 26.68 3.36
CA THR A 867 -11.16 26.93 4.29
C THR A 867 -10.17 27.98 3.77
N GLY A 868 -10.36 28.45 2.55
CA GLY A 868 -9.62 29.56 1.93
C GLY A 868 -9.33 29.32 0.46
N GLY A 869 -9.37 30.36 -0.34
CA GLY A 869 -9.13 30.28 -1.79
C GLY A 869 -10.37 30.64 -2.59
N ASP A 870 -10.64 29.86 -3.63
CA ASP A 870 -11.84 29.95 -4.47
C ASP A 870 -13.04 29.29 -3.74
N LYS A 871 -14.25 29.51 -4.22
CA LYS A 871 -15.47 28.96 -3.65
C LYS A 871 -16.35 28.41 -4.75
N TYR A 872 -16.85 27.20 -4.58
CA TYR A 872 -17.79 26.60 -5.51
C TYR A 872 -18.70 25.57 -4.85
N MET A 873 -19.97 25.55 -5.22
CA MET A 873 -20.93 24.54 -4.82
C MET A 873 -22.00 24.34 -5.88
N ASP A 874 -22.14 23.13 -6.38
CA ASP A 874 -23.32 22.63 -7.09
C ASP A 874 -23.34 21.10 -7.16
N ALA A 875 -24.55 20.52 -7.17
CA ALA A 875 -24.72 19.06 -7.16
C ALA A 875 -25.88 18.61 -8.03
N GLY A 876 -25.76 17.42 -8.60
CA GLY A 876 -26.79 16.70 -9.33
C GLY A 876 -26.71 15.20 -9.12
N ILE A 877 -27.58 14.42 -9.78
CA ILE A 877 -27.47 12.96 -9.82
C ILE A 877 -27.35 12.53 -11.27
N VAL A 878 -26.41 11.67 -11.53
CA VAL A 878 -26.14 11.08 -12.85
C VAL A 878 -26.27 9.56 -12.79
N ARG A 879 -26.50 8.96 -13.92
CA ARG A 879 -26.37 7.51 -14.13
C ARG A 879 -25.07 7.25 -14.85
N VAL A 880 -24.27 6.39 -14.30
CA VAL A 880 -22.98 6.01 -14.84
C VAL A 880 -23.02 4.55 -15.31
N LYS A 881 -22.72 4.33 -16.61
CA LYS A 881 -22.69 3.01 -17.25
C LYS A 881 -21.36 2.73 -17.93
#